data_11916725800b80bb13f9a34cda6cd118
#
_entry.id   11916725800b80bb13f9a34cda6cd118
#
_cell.length_a   1.000
_cell.length_b   1.000
_cell.length_c   1.000
_cell.angle_alpha   90.00
_cell.angle_beta   90.00
_cell.angle_gamma   90.00
#
_symmetry.space_group_name_H-M   'P 1'
#
loop_
_entity.id
_entity.type
_entity.pdbx_description
1 polymer ?
#
loop_
_entity_poly.entity_id
_entity_poly.type
_entity_poly.pdbx_seq_one_letter_code
_entity_poly.pdbx_strand_id
1 'polypeptide(L)'
;MNRRDFIQRSAAWVGAAYAGVPSLATDLQTLGNPNIVIGILSDIHITGDSSVDTFVHTLEYFRTQRVDGVIIAGDMADNGLLAQLHRVADAWFRVFPDNKGLDGKYTEKLFIYGNHDVQASSSEDAIIKDVAASWKACFLEDYAPIWMKQVNGYYFIGAHWHNNNIPGLSEFISGHADELGTEKPFFYIQHPHPLNTCNGPWAWGRDDGNVTKILNRYPNAVAFSGHSHSPLNDDRNFWQDKFTSIGTSSLSYLYPMPGRENTYQDDWGGQPPTQMANIGGAGRQGMIMRVYDGAIAFERREFVDDQPVADPWVMPWPISLSEPLTFENRKKTAPVPQFPEGTQLTVTQATGKDRYGTEQQQVTVHFPNLFKKDTGVRAFDYEVQVEHEWLDVRFISVTKRVMSPRCFMGEGQDAKEAFCVFGLSELPTLFRYRFVVRPCECFGKKGEPVYSDWIDGPIVSIISSLSIEKMFFKAGDSIEVTYKDAPVGSQAWIGLYPVGTTPGSGNPSLSWDYTAAKDGKMTLKHDKSGEYYLVMFRDSGYSECSARIPVFLTDTDYNPKAFSLLTSRRVYDVGDGIQVRITSAPAFKSDWVGIYSAELEAKYENKCPTWLYYDKGMRSMMLNVAGTKNWTSPLVEGFYFVSYFMTGGYVQPFPAKYFVIGKPVTLASEHDSYGKDEPVQLVFRDMDEHIDATVHYQTGTDVTLHEAKAISGKEGTVQIEGLPAGDYKFFVCVDGKPISQACSVKIEGNGTAVSGVEGNRPADHVVYRTDGTAAGRSEDRLEHGIYIINGKKVLK
;
A
#
# COMPACT_ATOMS: atom_id res chain seq x y z
N MET A 1 -12.04 -19.27 -33.28
CA MET A 1 -10.77 -18.60 -32.98
C MET A 1 -9.79 -19.66 -32.50
N ASN A 2 -8.57 -19.73 -33.04
CA ASN A 2 -7.65 -20.79 -32.59
C ASN A 2 -6.88 -20.33 -31.33
N ARG A 3 -6.31 -21.29 -30.60
CA ARG A 3 -5.61 -21.06 -29.31
C ARG A 3 -4.44 -20.05 -29.43
N ARG A 4 -3.85 -19.93 -30.61
CA ARG A 4 -2.74 -19.04 -30.90
C ARG A 4 -3.19 -17.58 -31.07
N ASP A 5 -4.31 -17.35 -31.72
CA ASP A 5 -4.92 -16.02 -31.87
C ASP A 5 -5.42 -15.49 -30.54
N PHE A 6 -5.88 -16.39 -29.67
CA PHE A 6 -6.30 -16.08 -28.31
C PHE A 6 -5.12 -15.64 -27.42
N ILE A 7 -4.02 -16.41 -27.42
CA ILE A 7 -2.83 -16.09 -26.64
C ILE A 7 -2.20 -14.77 -27.07
N GLN A 8 -2.15 -14.47 -28.37
CA GLN A 8 -1.61 -13.21 -28.88
C GLN A 8 -2.50 -12.00 -28.52
N ARG A 9 -3.81 -12.17 -28.52
CA ARG A 9 -4.75 -11.14 -28.09
C ARG A 9 -4.71 -10.94 -26.58
N SER A 10 -4.66 -12.03 -25.80
CA SER A 10 -4.54 -11.96 -24.35
C SER A 10 -3.25 -11.31 -23.89
N ALA A 11 -2.11 -11.61 -24.55
CA ALA A 11 -0.81 -10.98 -24.24
C ALA A 11 -0.80 -9.48 -24.57
N ALA A 12 -1.43 -9.06 -25.66
CA ALA A 12 -1.60 -7.65 -26.00
C ALA A 12 -2.48 -6.92 -24.99
N TRP A 13 -3.51 -7.60 -24.46
CA TRP A 13 -4.41 -7.09 -23.45
C TRP A 13 -3.74 -6.88 -22.09
N VAL A 14 -2.96 -7.84 -21.65
CA VAL A 14 -2.19 -7.75 -20.41
C VAL A 14 -1.17 -6.62 -20.47
N GLY A 15 -0.46 -6.47 -21.59
CA GLY A 15 0.46 -5.35 -21.81
C GLY A 15 -0.25 -3.99 -21.80
N ALA A 16 -1.46 -3.90 -22.37
CA ALA A 16 -2.24 -2.68 -22.43
C ALA A 16 -2.79 -2.26 -21.05
N ALA A 17 -3.23 -3.22 -20.21
CA ALA A 17 -3.72 -2.95 -18.87
C ALA A 17 -2.65 -2.34 -17.94
N TYR A 18 -1.37 -2.62 -18.21
CA TYR A 18 -0.24 -2.17 -17.39
C TYR A 18 0.58 -1.01 -18.00
N ALA A 19 0.42 -0.73 -19.29
CA ALA A 19 1.21 0.28 -20.01
C ALA A 19 0.57 1.67 -20.10
N GLY A 20 -0.49 1.96 -19.34
CA GLY A 20 -1.17 3.27 -19.39
C GLY A 20 -1.87 3.56 -20.71
N VAL A 21 -2.39 2.54 -21.41
CA VAL A 21 -3.07 2.66 -22.71
C VAL A 21 -4.51 3.18 -22.52
N PRO A 22 -5.03 3.98 -23.45
CA PRO A 22 -6.32 4.68 -23.32
C PRO A 22 -7.51 3.73 -23.14
N SER A 23 -8.33 4.05 -22.17
CA SER A 23 -9.64 3.49 -21.79
C SER A 23 -9.97 2.04 -22.22
N LEU A 24 -9.83 1.11 -21.29
CA LEU A 24 -10.32 -0.28 -21.38
C LEU A 24 -11.79 -0.42 -21.81
N ALA A 25 -12.59 0.65 -21.72
CA ALA A 25 -13.97 0.67 -22.19
C ALA A 25 -14.10 0.42 -23.71
N THR A 26 -13.12 0.89 -24.49
CA THR A 26 -13.10 0.65 -25.94
C THR A 26 -12.78 -0.81 -26.26
N ASP A 27 -12.02 -1.44 -25.40
CA ASP A 27 -11.54 -2.80 -25.60
C ASP A 27 -12.58 -3.87 -25.18
N LEU A 28 -13.43 -3.60 -24.19
CA LEU A 28 -14.53 -4.51 -23.83
C LEU A 28 -15.49 -4.76 -25.01
N GLN A 29 -15.70 -3.77 -25.88
CA GLN A 29 -16.52 -3.93 -27.08
C GLN A 29 -15.91 -4.94 -28.06
N THR A 30 -14.60 -5.16 -28.05
CA THR A 30 -13.93 -6.12 -28.92
C THR A 30 -14.09 -7.56 -28.46
N LEU A 31 -14.53 -7.81 -27.20
CA LEU A 31 -14.75 -9.15 -26.65
C LEU A 31 -16.06 -9.79 -27.13
N GLY A 32 -16.94 -9.03 -27.77
CA GLY A 32 -18.25 -9.49 -28.20
C GLY A 32 -19.32 -9.47 -27.10
N ASN A 33 -20.33 -10.31 -27.21
CA ASN A 33 -21.37 -10.40 -26.18
C ASN A 33 -20.89 -11.24 -25.00
N PRO A 34 -21.16 -10.82 -23.77
CA PRO A 34 -20.85 -11.65 -22.60
C PRO A 34 -21.77 -12.88 -22.56
N ASN A 35 -21.22 -14.00 -22.07
CA ASN A 35 -21.97 -15.23 -21.86
C ASN A 35 -22.90 -15.12 -20.64
N ILE A 36 -22.52 -14.30 -19.67
CA ILE A 36 -23.28 -14.03 -18.46
C ILE A 36 -22.94 -12.64 -17.92
N VAL A 37 -23.93 -11.96 -17.38
CA VAL A 37 -23.82 -10.64 -16.73
C VAL A 37 -24.34 -10.72 -15.31
N ILE A 38 -23.52 -10.36 -14.31
CA ILE A 38 -23.89 -10.45 -12.89
C ILE A 38 -23.72 -9.08 -12.22
N GLY A 39 -24.75 -8.60 -11.55
CA GLY A 39 -24.64 -7.49 -10.60
C GLY A 39 -24.01 -7.97 -9.30
N ILE A 40 -23.11 -7.20 -8.72
CA ILE A 40 -22.39 -7.57 -7.48
C ILE A 40 -22.41 -6.41 -6.50
N LEU A 41 -22.86 -6.68 -5.31
CA LEU A 41 -22.85 -5.77 -4.17
C LEU A 41 -22.80 -6.52 -2.84
N SER A 42 -22.61 -5.80 -1.75
CA SER A 42 -22.68 -6.30 -0.37
C SER A 42 -22.91 -5.13 0.60
N ASP A 43 -23.02 -5.47 1.87
CA ASP A 43 -22.99 -4.50 2.97
C ASP A 43 -23.98 -3.35 2.72
N ILE A 44 -25.24 -3.73 2.49
CA ILE A 44 -26.33 -2.79 2.22
C ILE A 44 -26.74 -2.07 3.48
N HIS A 45 -26.72 -2.77 4.62
CA HIS A 45 -27.10 -2.27 5.94
C HIS A 45 -28.41 -1.48 5.93
N ILE A 46 -29.50 -2.14 5.58
CA ILE A 46 -30.81 -1.49 5.58
C ILE A 46 -31.15 -1.01 6.98
N THR A 47 -31.24 0.30 7.16
CA THR A 47 -31.66 0.96 8.40
C THR A 47 -33.01 1.66 8.26
N GLY A 48 -33.31 2.24 7.10
CA GLY A 48 -34.50 3.03 6.86
C GLY A 48 -34.72 3.30 5.36
N ASP A 49 -35.58 4.26 5.04
CA ASP A 49 -36.01 4.52 3.67
C ASP A 49 -34.87 4.94 2.76
N SER A 50 -33.95 5.77 3.23
CA SER A 50 -32.80 6.22 2.43
C SER A 50 -31.88 5.07 2.00
N SER A 51 -31.65 4.08 2.86
CA SER A 51 -30.87 2.90 2.49
C SER A 51 -31.62 1.99 1.52
N VAL A 52 -32.96 1.91 1.63
CA VAL A 52 -33.81 1.23 0.66
C VAL A 52 -33.76 1.92 -0.71
N ASP A 53 -33.84 3.24 -0.72
CA ASP A 53 -33.79 4.02 -1.99
C ASP A 53 -32.46 3.82 -2.71
N THR A 54 -31.35 3.83 -1.99
CA THR A 54 -30.02 3.53 -2.54
C THR A 54 -29.95 2.12 -3.11
N PHE A 55 -30.48 1.15 -2.39
CA PHE A 55 -30.51 -0.24 -2.85
C PHE A 55 -31.39 -0.41 -4.09
N VAL A 56 -32.59 0.17 -4.08
CA VAL A 56 -33.48 0.18 -5.26
C VAL A 56 -32.81 0.81 -6.47
N HIS A 57 -32.16 1.97 -6.30
CA HIS A 57 -31.43 2.65 -7.37
C HIS A 57 -30.33 1.74 -7.98
N THR A 58 -29.57 1.05 -7.13
CA THR A 58 -28.56 0.09 -7.55
C THR A 58 -29.17 -1.09 -8.33
N LEU A 59 -30.27 -1.65 -7.82
CA LEU A 59 -30.97 -2.75 -8.50
C LEU A 59 -31.58 -2.32 -9.84
N GLU A 60 -32.13 -1.11 -9.94
CA GLU A 60 -32.61 -0.54 -11.20
C GLU A 60 -31.50 -0.39 -12.23
N TYR A 61 -30.31 0.07 -11.79
CA TYR A 61 -29.13 0.07 -12.66
C TYR A 61 -28.80 -1.35 -13.14
N PHE A 62 -28.73 -2.35 -12.25
CA PHE A 62 -28.48 -3.75 -12.64
C PHE A 62 -29.54 -4.27 -13.62
N ARG A 63 -30.79 -3.90 -13.40
CA ARG A 63 -31.90 -4.25 -14.32
C ARG A 63 -31.70 -3.66 -15.71
N THR A 64 -31.20 -2.40 -15.81
CA THR A 64 -30.87 -1.78 -17.11
C THR A 64 -29.74 -2.48 -17.83
N GLN A 65 -28.77 -3.05 -17.04
CA GLN A 65 -27.67 -3.84 -17.57
C GLN A 65 -28.05 -5.27 -17.95
N ARG A 66 -29.32 -5.66 -17.75
CA ARG A 66 -29.88 -6.98 -18.07
C ARG A 66 -29.12 -8.11 -17.43
N VAL A 67 -28.87 -7.98 -16.13
CA VAL A 67 -28.11 -8.99 -15.37
C VAL A 67 -28.87 -10.32 -15.31
N ASP A 68 -28.15 -11.42 -15.46
CA ASP A 68 -28.69 -12.79 -15.35
C ASP A 68 -28.82 -13.21 -13.87
N GLY A 69 -28.13 -12.50 -12.96
CA GLY A 69 -28.22 -12.69 -11.52
C GLY A 69 -27.59 -11.52 -10.76
N VAL A 70 -27.88 -11.47 -9.47
CA VAL A 70 -27.27 -10.48 -8.56
C VAL A 70 -26.66 -11.20 -7.37
N ILE A 71 -25.39 -10.94 -7.11
CA ILE A 71 -24.69 -11.35 -5.88
C ILE A 71 -24.91 -10.28 -4.82
N ILE A 72 -25.36 -10.72 -3.63
CA ILE A 72 -25.30 -9.95 -2.40
C ILE A 72 -24.43 -10.72 -1.42
N ALA A 73 -23.20 -10.25 -1.24
CA ALA A 73 -22.19 -10.94 -0.41
C ALA A 73 -22.34 -10.61 1.09
N GLY A 74 -23.57 -10.63 1.60
CA GLY A 74 -23.89 -10.48 3.01
C GLY A 74 -24.19 -9.05 3.47
N ASP A 75 -24.55 -8.92 4.74
CA ASP A 75 -24.91 -7.70 5.46
C ASP A 75 -26.00 -6.89 4.74
N MET A 76 -27.14 -7.57 4.51
CA MET A 76 -28.34 -6.97 3.95
C MET A 76 -29.05 -6.10 4.99
N ALA A 77 -29.24 -6.64 6.19
CA ALA A 77 -29.79 -5.94 7.36
C ALA A 77 -28.67 -5.31 8.18
N ASP A 78 -28.93 -4.17 8.84
CA ASP A 78 -27.95 -3.51 9.70
C ASP A 78 -27.86 -4.16 11.09
N ASN A 79 -28.99 -4.60 11.63
CA ASN A 79 -29.12 -5.11 13.00
C ASN A 79 -29.76 -6.51 13.10
N GLY A 80 -29.81 -7.25 12.01
CA GLY A 80 -30.45 -8.58 11.98
C GLY A 80 -31.96 -8.55 12.24
N LEU A 81 -32.64 -7.46 11.91
CA LEU A 81 -34.07 -7.32 12.13
C LEU A 81 -34.88 -7.85 10.93
N LEU A 82 -35.92 -8.70 11.14
CA LEU A 82 -36.78 -9.25 10.07
C LEU A 82 -37.40 -8.14 9.23
N ALA A 83 -37.77 -7.04 9.89
CA ALA A 83 -38.30 -5.87 9.22
C ALA A 83 -37.29 -5.27 8.22
N GLN A 84 -36.00 -5.30 8.54
CA GLN A 84 -34.94 -4.85 7.63
C GLN A 84 -34.78 -5.84 6.47
N LEU A 85 -34.79 -7.14 6.75
CA LEU A 85 -34.71 -8.17 5.72
C LEU A 85 -35.92 -8.17 4.79
N HIS A 86 -37.14 -7.94 5.32
CA HIS A 86 -38.35 -7.72 4.48
C HIS A 86 -38.18 -6.53 3.55
N ARG A 87 -37.61 -5.42 4.00
CA ARG A 87 -37.35 -4.25 3.14
C ARG A 87 -36.41 -4.60 1.99
N VAL A 88 -35.41 -5.44 2.22
CA VAL A 88 -34.53 -5.96 1.14
C VAL A 88 -35.32 -6.78 0.15
N ALA A 89 -36.19 -7.69 0.63
CA ALA A 89 -37.02 -8.52 -0.22
C ALA A 89 -38.02 -7.69 -1.02
N ASP A 90 -38.68 -6.75 -0.38
CA ASP A 90 -39.64 -5.83 -1.04
C ASP A 90 -38.96 -5.00 -2.12
N ALA A 91 -37.76 -4.47 -1.84
CA ALA A 91 -36.96 -3.74 -2.83
C ALA A 91 -36.58 -4.63 -4.03
N TRP A 92 -36.17 -5.86 -3.75
CA TRP A 92 -35.86 -6.83 -4.81
C TRP A 92 -37.10 -7.09 -5.70
N PHE A 93 -38.21 -7.49 -5.12
CA PHE A 93 -39.41 -7.82 -5.88
C PHE A 93 -40.08 -6.61 -6.54
N ARG A 94 -39.83 -5.42 -6.00
CA ARG A 94 -40.23 -4.17 -6.69
C ARG A 94 -39.48 -3.98 -8.00
N VAL A 95 -38.18 -4.25 -8.03
CA VAL A 95 -37.31 -4.04 -9.19
C VAL A 95 -37.34 -5.25 -10.14
N PHE A 96 -37.35 -6.45 -9.59
CA PHE A 96 -37.39 -7.71 -10.33
C PHE A 96 -38.70 -8.49 -10.01
N PRO A 97 -39.88 -8.03 -10.49
CA PRO A 97 -41.13 -8.74 -10.28
C PRO A 97 -41.03 -10.18 -10.84
N ASP A 98 -41.48 -11.15 -10.07
CA ASP A 98 -41.31 -12.59 -10.37
C ASP A 98 -39.88 -13.01 -10.66
N ASN A 99 -38.90 -12.30 -10.11
CA ASN A 99 -37.48 -12.43 -10.40
C ASN A 99 -37.12 -12.23 -11.89
N LYS A 100 -37.80 -11.32 -12.58
CA LYS A 100 -37.60 -11.09 -14.02
C LYS A 100 -36.98 -9.72 -14.31
N GLY A 101 -35.98 -9.71 -15.19
CA GLY A 101 -35.38 -8.51 -15.75
C GLY A 101 -36.27 -7.84 -16.83
N LEU A 102 -35.75 -6.78 -17.48
CA LEU A 102 -36.46 -6.04 -18.52
C LEU A 102 -36.76 -6.87 -19.76
N ASP A 103 -35.95 -7.87 -20.04
CA ASP A 103 -36.15 -8.79 -21.18
C ASP A 103 -37.07 -9.98 -20.87
N GLY A 104 -37.64 -10.02 -19.66
CA GLY A 104 -38.52 -11.09 -19.16
C GLY A 104 -37.77 -12.36 -18.74
N LYS A 105 -36.43 -12.39 -18.83
CA LYS A 105 -35.62 -13.49 -18.34
C LYS A 105 -35.55 -13.49 -16.83
N TYR A 106 -35.40 -14.67 -16.29
CA TYR A 106 -35.18 -14.87 -14.85
C TYR A 106 -33.85 -14.29 -14.44
N THR A 107 -33.81 -13.50 -13.36
CA THR A 107 -32.64 -12.97 -12.72
C THR A 107 -32.44 -13.70 -11.41
N GLU A 108 -31.32 -14.40 -11.26
CA GLU A 108 -31.03 -15.26 -10.11
C GLU A 108 -30.64 -14.45 -8.89
N LYS A 109 -31.18 -14.83 -7.71
CA LYS A 109 -30.73 -14.34 -6.40
C LYS A 109 -29.54 -15.17 -5.95
N LEU A 110 -28.36 -14.56 -5.92
CA LEU A 110 -27.10 -15.15 -5.47
C LEU A 110 -26.71 -14.54 -4.12
N PHE A 111 -27.64 -14.60 -3.16
CA PHE A 111 -27.56 -13.90 -1.88
C PHE A 111 -27.05 -14.83 -0.79
N ILE A 112 -26.34 -14.24 0.15
CA ILE A 112 -25.94 -14.89 1.40
C ILE A 112 -26.20 -13.95 2.58
N TYR A 113 -26.31 -14.49 3.77
CA TYR A 113 -26.27 -13.73 5.01
C TYR A 113 -24.82 -13.35 5.34
N GLY A 114 -24.63 -12.12 5.86
CA GLY A 114 -23.43 -11.68 6.57
C GLY A 114 -23.61 -11.71 8.08
N ASN A 115 -22.65 -11.16 8.82
CA ASN A 115 -22.71 -11.17 10.28
C ASN A 115 -23.80 -10.25 10.85
N HIS A 116 -24.04 -9.09 10.26
CA HIS A 116 -25.11 -8.19 10.67
C HIS A 116 -26.52 -8.79 10.48
N ASP A 117 -26.67 -9.69 9.53
CA ASP A 117 -27.96 -10.35 9.29
C ASP A 117 -28.34 -11.34 10.39
N VAL A 118 -27.37 -12.01 11.02
CA VAL A 118 -27.59 -13.13 11.94
C VAL A 118 -27.05 -12.91 13.36
N GLN A 119 -26.26 -11.86 13.58
CA GLN A 119 -25.75 -11.47 14.90
C GLN A 119 -26.48 -10.21 15.37
N ALA A 120 -27.65 -10.39 15.93
CA ALA A 120 -28.42 -9.25 16.42
C ALA A 120 -27.69 -8.48 17.51
N SER A 121 -27.59 -7.18 17.36
CA SER A 121 -27.02 -6.26 18.35
C SER A 121 -28.00 -5.87 19.45
N SER A 122 -29.30 -6.16 19.32
CA SER A 122 -30.34 -5.88 20.33
C SER A 122 -31.06 -7.12 20.80
N SER A 123 -31.32 -7.20 22.10
CA SER A 123 -31.72 -8.41 22.81
C SER A 123 -33.17 -8.87 22.61
N GLU A 124 -34.09 -8.06 22.10
CA GLU A 124 -35.52 -8.39 22.15
C GLU A 124 -36.20 -8.60 20.79
N ASP A 125 -35.76 -7.94 19.75
CA ASP A 125 -36.34 -8.05 18.42
C ASP A 125 -35.42 -8.71 17.37
N ALA A 126 -34.43 -9.42 17.87
CA ALA A 126 -33.52 -10.18 17.00
C ALA A 126 -34.32 -11.27 16.28
N ILE A 127 -34.53 -11.05 15.06
CA ILE A 127 -35.61 -11.61 14.33
C ILE A 127 -35.19 -12.76 13.47
N ILE A 128 -33.91 -12.92 13.21
CA ILE A 128 -33.43 -14.09 12.55
C ILE A 128 -33.07 -15.14 13.61
N LYS A 129 -34.00 -15.44 14.50
CA LYS A 129 -33.91 -16.59 15.39
C LYS A 129 -34.01 -17.92 14.63
N ASP A 130 -34.75 -17.91 13.56
CA ASP A 130 -34.85 -19.02 12.60
C ASP A 130 -34.43 -18.52 11.22
N VAL A 131 -33.15 -18.71 10.91
CA VAL A 131 -32.55 -18.28 9.64
C VAL A 131 -33.23 -18.89 8.43
N ALA A 132 -33.67 -20.14 8.52
CA ALA A 132 -34.30 -20.83 7.41
C ALA A 132 -35.72 -20.32 7.15
N ALA A 133 -36.51 -20.15 8.20
CA ALA A 133 -37.87 -19.61 8.09
C ALA A 133 -37.85 -18.17 7.57
N SER A 134 -36.94 -17.32 8.09
CA SER A 134 -36.80 -15.94 7.66
C SER A 134 -36.36 -15.83 6.19
N TRP A 135 -35.40 -16.64 5.77
CA TRP A 135 -34.97 -16.71 4.38
C TRP A 135 -36.13 -17.07 3.45
N LYS A 136 -36.85 -18.14 3.77
CA LYS A 136 -38.00 -18.60 2.97
C LYS A 136 -39.12 -17.57 2.91
N ALA A 137 -39.41 -16.91 4.03
CA ALA A 137 -40.45 -15.87 4.07
C ALA A 137 -40.09 -14.64 3.22
N CYS A 138 -38.83 -14.21 3.26
CA CYS A 138 -38.37 -13.02 2.54
C CYS A 138 -38.06 -13.32 1.06
N PHE A 139 -37.35 -14.37 0.76
CA PHE A 139 -36.83 -14.58 -0.60
C PHE A 139 -37.56 -15.65 -1.39
N LEU A 140 -38.52 -16.34 -0.79
CA LEU A 140 -39.35 -17.40 -1.38
C LEU A 140 -38.51 -18.58 -1.89
N GLU A 141 -37.40 -18.85 -1.22
CA GLU A 141 -36.46 -19.93 -1.51
C GLU A 141 -36.17 -20.73 -0.24
N ASP A 142 -35.84 -22.01 -0.41
CA ASP A 142 -35.41 -22.82 0.71
C ASP A 142 -33.98 -22.44 1.13
N TYR A 143 -33.76 -22.35 2.43
CA TYR A 143 -32.45 -22.06 3.00
C TYR A 143 -31.55 -23.28 2.99
N ALA A 144 -30.32 -23.11 2.58
CA ALA A 144 -29.24 -24.07 2.77
C ALA A 144 -27.97 -23.33 3.24
N PRO A 145 -27.29 -23.78 4.29
CA PRO A 145 -26.09 -23.11 4.81
C PRO A 145 -25.01 -22.92 3.74
N ILE A 146 -24.90 -23.87 2.84
CA ILE A 146 -24.11 -23.80 1.61
C ILE A 146 -25.02 -24.21 0.46
N TRP A 147 -25.08 -23.42 -0.58
CA TRP A 147 -25.88 -23.72 -1.75
C TRP A 147 -25.05 -23.65 -3.03
N MET A 148 -25.46 -24.35 -4.06
CA MET A 148 -24.93 -24.23 -5.41
C MET A 148 -26.05 -23.97 -6.39
N LYS A 149 -25.91 -22.96 -7.21
CA LYS A 149 -26.82 -22.58 -8.28
C LYS A 149 -26.07 -22.54 -9.60
N GLN A 150 -26.81 -22.74 -10.70
CA GLN A 150 -26.25 -22.65 -12.04
C GLN A 150 -26.97 -21.55 -12.83
N VAL A 151 -26.21 -20.59 -13.36
CA VAL A 151 -26.73 -19.49 -14.18
C VAL A 151 -26.00 -19.50 -15.53
N ASN A 152 -26.72 -19.65 -16.61
CA ASN A 152 -26.18 -19.74 -17.99
C ASN A 152 -24.98 -20.72 -18.13
N GLY A 153 -25.00 -21.81 -17.39
CA GLY A 153 -23.95 -22.85 -17.42
C GLY A 153 -22.70 -22.55 -16.61
N TYR A 154 -22.75 -21.55 -15.73
CA TYR A 154 -21.73 -21.24 -14.72
C TYR A 154 -22.24 -21.56 -13.33
N TYR A 155 -21.37 -22.13 -12.50
CA TYR A 155 -21.71 -22.50 -11.13
C TYR A 155 -21.39 -21.37 -10.15
N PHE A 156 -22.33 -21.13 -9.24
CA PHE A 156 -22.22 -20.20 -8.12
C PHE A 156 -22.42 -20.98 -6.84
N ILE A 157 -21.50 -20.83 -5.91
CA ILE A 157 -21.58 -21.43 -4.58
C ILE A 157 -21.64 -20.29 -3.56
N GLY A 158 -22.70 -20.25 -2.78
CA GLY A 158 -22.85 -19.30 -1.69
C GLY A 158 -22.76 -20.00 -0.35
N ALA A 159 -22.03 -19.39 0.55
CA ALA A 159 -21.93 -19.85 1.93
C ALA A 159 -22.37 -18.74 2.88
N HIS A 160 -23.45 -18.98 3.61
CA HIS A 160 -23.97 -18.06 4.60
C HIS A 160 -22.99 -17.88 5.77
N TRP A 161 -23.05 -16.71 6.41
CA TRP A 161 -22.20 -16.41 7.56
C TRP A 161 -22.29 -17.47 8.66
N HIS A 162 -21.14 -17.90 9.16
CA HIS A 162 -21.03 -18.80 10.29
C HIS A 162 -19.68 -18.58 11.02
N ASN A 163 -19.60 -17.54 11.87
CA ASN A 163 -18.43 -17.26 12.74
C ASN A 163 -17.05 -17.44 12.07
N ASN A 164 -16.88 -16.90 10.86
CA ASN A 164 -15.66 -16.97 10.04
C ASN A 164 -15.20 -18.39 9.64
N ASN A 165 -15.95 -19.42 9.94
CA ASN A 165 -15.68 -20.81 9.56
C ASN A 165 -16.97 -21.47 9.12
N ILE A 166 -17.00 -22.01 7.91
CA ILE A 166 -18.20 -22.58 7.30
C ILE A 166 -18.12 -24.08 7.41
N PRO A 167 -18.89 -24.71 8.33
CA PRO A 167 -18.88 -26.16 8.51
C PRO A 167 -19.29 -26.89 7.24
N GLY A 168 -18.59 -27.96 6.89
CA GLY A 168 -18.90 -28.80 5.74
C GLY A 168 -18.54 -28.23 4.37
N LEU A 169 -17.91 -27.02 4.29
CA LEU A 169 -17.55 -26.42 3.00
C LEU A 169 -16.56 -27.27 2.21
N SER A 170 -15.58 -27.87 2.86
CA SER A 170 -14.58 -28.71 2.20
C SER A 170 -15.22 -29.94 1.56
N GLU A 171 -16.10 -30.60 2.28
CA GLU A 171 -16.86 -31.75 1.82
C GLU A 171 -17.83 -31.38 0.70
N PHE A 172 -18.50 -30.22 0.83
CA PHE A 172 -19.41 -29.72 -0.20
C PHE A 172 -18.68 -29.46 -1.52
N ILE A 173 -17.59 -28.71 -1.50
CA ILE A 173 -16.81 -28.40 -2.72
C ILE A 173 -16.16 -29.67 -3.28
N SER A 174 -15.66 -30.57 -2.44
CA SER A 174 -15.07 -31.82 -2.89
C SER A 174 -16.12 -32.75 -3.49
N GLY A 175 -17.36 -32.74 -2.97
CA GLY A 175 -18.48 -33.51 -3.50
C GLY A 175 -18.93 -33.07 -4.90
N HIS A 176 -18.60 -31.85 -5.31
CA HIS A 176 -18.91 -31.28 -6.62
C HIS A 176 -17.65 -31.07 -7.49
N ALA A 177 -16.59 -31.84 -7.21
CA ALA A 177 -15.30 -31.64 -7.88
C ALA A 177 -15.38 -31.82 -9.40
N ASP A 178 -16.24 -32.69 -9.89
CA ASP A 178 -16.43 -32.96 -11.32
C ASP A 178 -17.07 -31.77 -12.04
N GLU A 179 -18.03 -31.10 -11.38
CA GLU A 179 -18.69 -29.91 -11.93
C GLU A 179 -17.81 -28.67 -11.85
N LEU A 180 -16.98 -28.57 -10.81
CA LEU A 180 -16.16 -27.41 -10.52
C LEU A 180 -14.77 -27.49 -11.13
N GLY A 181 -14.23 -28.68 -11.33
CA GLY A 181 -12.88 -28.94 -11.87
C GLY A 181 -12.75 -28.77 -13.38
N THR A 182 -13.49 -27.86 -13.97
CA THR A 182 -13.53 -27.60 -15.43
C THR A 182 -12.65 -26.41 -15.81
N GLU A 183 -12.49 -26.15 -17.13
CA GLU A 183 -11.84 -24.94 -17.61
C GLU A 183 -12.70 -23.67 -17.42
N LYS A 184 -13.99 -23.82 -17.14
CA LYS A 184 -14.89 -22.69 -16.87
C LYS A 184 -14.67 -22.14 -15.46
N PRO A 185 -14.82 -20.82 -15.25
CA PRO A 185 -14.83 -20.28 -13.90
C PRO A 185 -16.06 -20.76 -13.14
N PHE A 186 -15.90 -21.00 -11.87
CA PHE A 186 -16.99 -21.02 -10.92
C PHE A 186 -16.83 -19.89 -9.88
N PHE A 187 -17.91 -19.45 -9.33
CA PHE A 187 -18.00 -18.29 -8.48
C PHE A 187 -18.37 -18.69 -7.06
N TYR A 188 -17.53 -18.29 -6.11
CA TYR A 188 -17.72 -18.56 -4.70
C TYR A 188 -18.07 -17.27 -3.97
N ILE A 189 -19.05 -17.31 -3.07
CA ILE A 189 -19.56 -16.13 -2.35
C ILE A 189 -19.57 -16.42 -0.86
N GLN A 190 -18.85 -15.61 -0.09
CA GLN A 190 -18.92 -15.60 1.37
C GLN A 190 -18.82 -14.15 1.86
N HIS A 191 -19.15 -13.88 3.12
CA HIS A 191 -19.14 -12.52 3.63
C HIS A 191 -17.73 -12.02 3.98
N PRO A 192 -16.92 -12.65 4.88
CA PRO A 192 -15.54 -12.23 5.12
C PRO A 192 -14.65 -12.61 3.94
N HIS A 193 -13.60 -11.84 3.68
CA HIS A 193 -12.69 -12.24 2.61
C HIS A 193 -11.77 -13.41 3.03
N PRO A 194 -11.39 -14.28 2.11
CA PRO A 194 -10.45 -15.35 2.40
C PRO A 194 -9.12 -14.81 2.92
N LEU A 195 -8.59 -15.40 3.98
CA LEU A 195 -7.34 -14.99 4.63
C LEU A 195 -6.19 -14.86 3.63
N ASN A 196 -5.41 -13.80 3.75
CA ASN A 196 -4.26 -13.46 2.89
C ASN A 196 -4.63 -13.20 1.43
N THR A 197 -5.81 -12.66 1.17
CA THR A 197 -6.26 -12.28 -0.17
C THR A 197 -6.45 -10.75 -0.29
N CYS A 198 -7.68 -10.27 -0.47
CA CYS A 198 -7.97 -8.86 -0.67
C CYS A 198 -7.38 -7.98 0.43
N ASN A 199 -6.84 -6.84 0.05
CA ASN A 199 -6.25 -5.83 0.92
C ASN A 199 -5.01 -6.28 1.71
N GLY A 200 -4.55 -7.50 1.52
CA GLY A 200 -3.35 -8.06 2.14
C GLY A 200 -3.58 -8.82 3.45
N PRO A 201 -2.53 -9.46 3.98
CA PRO A 201 -2.64 -10.37 5.13
C PRO A 201 -3.02 -9.69 6.45
N TRP A 202 -2.82 -8.39 6.57
CA TRP A 202 -3.17 -7.58 7.74
C TRP A 202 -4.61 -7.04 7.69
N ALA A 203 -5.29 -7.18 6.57
CA ALA A 203 -6.60 -6.57 6.38
C ALA A 203 -7.64 -7.11 7.35
N TRP A 204 -8.44 -6.20 7.88
CA TRP A 204 -9.59 -6.52 8.70
C TRP A 204 -10.70 -7.17 7.85
N GLY A 205 -11.56 -7.97 8.48
CA GLY A 205 -12.71 -8.58 7.80
C GLY A 205 -12.38 -9.90 7.09
N ARG A 206 -11.25 -10.55 7.40
CA ARG A 206 -10.85 -11.85 6.86
C ARG A 206 -11.43 -13.02 7.65
N ASP A 207 -11.54 -14.18 7.00
CA ASP A 207 -11.85 -15.44 7.64
C ASP A 207 -10.64 -16.07 8.37
N ASP A 208 -10.77 -17.32 8.82
CA ASP A 208 -9.73 -18.07 9.52
C ASP A 208 -8.71 -18.77 8.59
N GLY A 209 -8.86 -18.60 7.27
CA GLY A 209 -7.99 -19.19 6.24
C GLY A 209 -8.38 -20.58 5.78
N ASN A 210 -9.52 -21.13 6.22
CA ASN A 210 -9.99 -22.41 5.74
C ASN A 210 -10.37 -22.35 4.25
N VAL A 211 -11.08 -21.29 3.86
CA VAL A 211 -11.50 -21.08 2.47
C VAL A 211 -10.29 -20.92 1.54
N THR A 212 -9.27 -20.19 1.95
CA THR A 212 -8.03 -20.05 1.18
C THR A 212 -7.40 -21.44 0.92
N LYS A 213 -7.35 -22.32 1.92
CA LYS A 213 -6.82 -23.68 1.76
C LYS A 213 -7.65 -24.52 0.79
N ILE A 214 -8.96 -24.38 0.81
CA ILE A 214 -9.88 -25.10 -0.08
C ILE A 214 -9.71 -24.59 -1.52
N LEU A 215 -9.85 -23.29 -1.73
CA LEU A 215 -9.85 -22.70 -3.07
C LEU A 215 -8.47 -22.70 -3.75
N ASN A 216 -7.38 -22.79 -3.00
CA ASN A 216 -6.03 -22.97 -3.57
C ASN A 216 -5.89 -24.21 -4.46
N ARG A 217 -6.83 -25.14 -4.42
CA ARG A 217 -6.88 -26.33 -5.29
C ARG A 217 -7.63 -26.08 -6.59
N TYR A 218 -8.29 -24.93 -6.72
CA TYR A 218 -9.17 -24.62 -7.85
C TYR A 218 -8.75 -23.28 -8.51
N PRO A 219 -7.81 -23.33 -9.48
CA PRO A 219 -7.34 -22.10 -10.13
C PRO A 219 -8.43 -21.37 -10.93
N ASN A 220 -9.53 -22.05 -11.22
CA ASN A 220 -10.71 -21.50 -11.87
C ASN A 220 -11.75 -20.93 -10.88
N ALA A 221 -11.47 -20.88 -9.59
CA ALA A 221 -12.33 -20.26 -8.62
C ALA A 221 -12.18 -18.72 -8.63
N VAL A 222 -13.32 -18.03 -8.59
CA VAL A 222 -13.41 -16.57 -8.38
C VAL A 222 -14.27 -16.33 -7.15
N ALA A 223 -13.68 -15.89 -6.05
CA ALA A 223 -14.35 -15.63 -4.79
C ALA A 223 -14.77 -14.17 -4.65
N PHE A 224 -15.96 -13.94 -4.11
CA PHE A 224 -16.49 -12.62 -3.77
C PHE A 224 -16.73 -12.50 -2.28
N SER A 225 -16.38 -11.33 -1.72
CA SER A 225 -16.55 -11.07 -0.29
C SER A 225 -16.84 -9.61 0.00
N GLY A 226 -17.69 -9.34 0.99
CA GLY A 226 -17.99 -8.04 1.57
C GLY A 226 -17.20 -7.77 2.85
N HIS A 227 -17.92 -7.33 3.90
CA HIS A 227 -17.47 -7.18 5.28
C HIS A 227 -16.42 -6.08 5.52
N SER A 228 -15.45 -5.95 4.66
CA SER A 228 -14.38 -4.97 4.82
C SER A 228 -14.76 -3.55 4.39
N HIS A 229 -15.83 -3.39 3.61
CA HIS A 229 -16.29 -2.12 3.03
C HIS A 229 -15.22 -1.37 2.21
N SER A 230 -14.18 -2.06 1.78
CA SER A 230 -13.05 -1.47 1.08
C SER A 230 -13.46 -0.87 -0.25
N PRO A 231 -13.02 0.36 -0.60
CA PRO A 231 -13.44 1.00 -1.84
C PRO A 231 -12.92 0.30 -3.08
N LEU A 232 -13.72 0.26 -4.16
CA LEU A 232 -13.38 -0.42 -5.41
C LEU A 232 -12.29 0.27 -6.23
N ASN A 233 -11.88 1.46 -5.88
CA ASN A 233 -10.70 2.09 -6.48
C ASN A 233 -9.39 1.74 -5.76
N ASP A 234 -9.46 0.90 -4.74
CA ASP A 234 -8.30 0.24 -4.16
C ASP A 234 -8.05 -1.08 -4.93
N ASP A 235 -7.02 -1.09 -5.74
CA ASP A 235 -6.71 -2.25 -6.59
C ASP A 235 -6.29 -3.49 -5.79
N ARG A 236 -6.08 -3.38 -4.47
CA ARG A 236 -5.89 -4.53 -3.58
C ARG A 236 -7.18 -5.33 -3.34
N ASN A 237 -8.34 -4.77 -3.65
CA ASN A 237 -9.61 -5.50 -3.64
C ASN A 237 -9.71 -6.57 -4.75
N PHE A 238 -8.84 -6.53 -5.72
CA PHE A 238 -8.63 -7.60 -6.68
C PHE A 238 -7.35 -8.34 -6.29
N TRP A 239 -7.48 -9.56 -5.84
CA TRP A 239 -6.36 -10.42 -5.52
C TRP A 239 -6.37 -11.67 -6.38
N GLN A 240 -5.21 -12.09 -6.84
CA GLN A 240 -5.03 -13.26 -7.65
C GLN A 240 -3.70 -13.94 -7.33
N ASP A 241 -3.76 -15.25 -7.12
CA ASP A 241 -2.61 -16.14 -7.03
C ASP A 241 -3.09 -17.53 -7.50
N LYS A 242 -3.28 -18.49 -6.63
CA LYS A 242 -3.79 -19.84 -6.97
C LYS A 242 -5.27 -19.84 -7.32
N PHE A 243 -6.01 -18.88 -6.89
CA PHE A 243 -7.38 -18.56 -7.28
C PHE A 243 -7.55 -17.06 -7.33
N THR A 244 -8.73 -16.55 -7.66
CA THR A 244 -9.01 -15.12 -7.65
C THR A 244 -9.95 -14.77 -6.49
N SER A 245 -9.68 -13.68 -5.77
CA SER A 245 -10.55 -13.14 -4.73
C SER A 245 -10.81 -11.66 -4.99
N ILE A 246 -12.06 -11.23 -4.84
CA ILE A 246 -12.51 -9.88 -5.15
C ILE A 246 -13.38 -9.37 -4.01
N GLY A 247 -12.97 -8.23 -3.45
CA GLY A 247 -13.78 -7.48 -2.49
C GLY A 247 -14.91 -6.74 -3.20
N THR A 248 -16.12 -6.83 -2.66
CA THR A 248 -17.34 -6.29 -3.27
C THR A 248 -17.68 -4.86 -2.84
N SER A 249 -16.87 -4.29 -1.93
CA SER A 249 -17.09 -2.96 -1.35
C SER A 249 -18.33 -2.89 -0.45
N SER A 250 -19.04 -1.77 -0.45
CA SER A 250 -20.25 -1.57 0.35
C SER A 250 -21.23 -0.63 -0.31
N LEU A 251 -22.50 -0.90 -0.12
CA LEU A 251 -23.59 -0.02 -0.55
C LEU A 251 -24.08 0.90 0.58
N SER A 252 -23.50 0.77 1.79
CA SER A 252 -23.86 1.60 2.94
C SER A 252 -22.83 2.69 3.22
N TYR A 253 -21.60 2.32 3.46
CA TYR A 253 -20.48 3.25 3.68
C TYR A 253 -19.18 2.58 3.28
N LEU A 254 -18.21 3.36 2.83
CA LEU A 254 -16.88 2.86 2.53
C LEU A 254 -15.97 2.99 3.73
N TYR A 255 -15.18 1.95 3.96
CA TYR A 255 -14.14 1.94 4.97
C TYR A 255 -12.80 1.70 4.31
N PRO A 256 -12.05 2.78 4.02
CA PRO A 256 -10.74 2.63 3.43
C PRO A 256 -9.83 1.90 4.41
N MET A 257 -9.42 0.71 4.01
CA MET A 257 -8.48 -0.03 4.81
C MET A 257 -7.19 0.76 4.95
N PRO A 258 -6.71 0.98 6.16
CA PRO A 258 -5.36 1.47 6.36
C PRO A 258 -4.31 0.51 5.81
N GLY A 259 -4.70 -0.55 5.35
CA GLY A 259 -4.16 -1.80 4.87
C GLY A 259 -2.98 -1.81 3.95
N ARG A 260 -2.16 -0.80 3.90
CA ARG A 260 -0.75 -1.01 3.66
C ARG A 260 -0.11 -1.40 4.97
N GLU A 261 0.96 -2.19 4.88
CA GLU A 261 1.75 -2.63 6.03
C GLU A 261 2.25 -1.48 6.90
N ASN A 262 2.11 -0.25 6.46
CA ASN A 262 2.58 0.96 7.10
C ASN A 262 1.53 2.07 7.17
N THR A 263 0.26 1.78 7.02
CA THR A 263 -0.81 2.75 7.18
C THR A 263 -1.64 2.48 8.42
N TYR A 264 -1.91 3.52 9.11
CA TYR A 264 -2.58 3.57 10.38
C TYR A 264 -3.98 4.13 10.24
N GLN A 265 -4.90 3.54 10.96
CA GLN A 265 -6.24 4.05 11.07
C GLN A 265 -6.26 5.44 11.74
N ASP A 266 -5.30 5.71 12.62
CA ASP A 266 -5.18 6.97 13.35
C ASP A 266 -4.27 8.01 12.67
N ASP A 267 -3.58 7.65 11.59
CA ASP A 267 -2.63 8.51 10.86
C ASP A 267 -3.27 9.29 9.70
N TRP A 268 -4.44 9.81 9.91
CA TRP A 268 -5.20 10.52 8.89
C TRP A 268 -4.89 12.02 8.83
N GLY A 269 -3.64 12.39 9.03
CA GLY A 269 -3.22 13.76 8.91
C GLY A 269 -3.85 14.72 9.91
N GLY A 270 -4.27 14.22 11.09
CA GLY A 270 -4.95 15.02 12.09
C GLY A 270 -6.40 15.38 11.74
N GLN A 271 -6.93 14.85 10.63
CA GLN A 271 -8.35 15.02 10.29
C GLN A 271 -9.22 14.35 11.35
N PRO A 272 -10.28 14.98 11.81
CA PRO A 272 -11.21 14.37 12.75
C PRO A 272 -11.82 13.08 12.16
N PRO A 273 -12.08 12.04 12.98
CA PRO A 273 -12.75 10.82 12.51
C PRO A 273 -14.07 11.10 11.76
N THR A 274 -14.77 12.16 12.10
CA THR A 274 -15.99 12.59 11.42
C THR A 274 -15.74 13.06 9.97
N GLN A 275 -14.60 13.67 9.68
CA GLN A 275 -14.23 14.04 8.32
C GLN A 275 -13.84 12.81 7.51
N MET A 276 -13.17 11.86 8.14
CA MET A 276 -12.88 10.57 7.52
C MET A 276 -14.15 9.79 7.19
N ALA A 277 -15.08 9.71 8.14
CA ALA A 277 -16.39 9.11 7.90
C ALA A 277 -17.14 9.80 6.74
N ASN A 278 -17.02 11.13 6.61
CA ASN A 278 -17.63 11.86 5.51
C ASN A 278 -16.96 11.57 4.16
N ILE A 279 -15.65 11.36 4.12
CA ILE A 279 -14.93 11.03 2.88
C ILE A 279 -15.24 9.60 2.45
N GLY A 280 -15.09 8.62 3.32
CA GLY A 280 -15.36 7.22 3.03
C GLY A 280 -16.85 6.85 3.14
N GLY A 281 -17.56 7.41 4.11
CA GLY A 281 -18.96 7.11 4.39
C GLY A 281 -19.96 7.59 3.34
N ALA A 282 -19.57 8.54 2.48
CA ALA A 282 -20.46 9.02 1.42
C ALA A 282 -20.53 8.08 0.21
N GLY A 283 -19.53 7.25 -0.02
CA GLY A 283 -19.47 6.36 -1.19
C GLY A 283 -20.43 5.18 -1.08
N ARG A 284 -20.98 4.77 -2.23
CA ARG A 284 -21.87 3.62 -2.40
C ARG A 284 -21.45 2.86 -3.63
N GLN A 285 -20.83 1.71 -3.47
CA GLN A 285 -20.16 1.06 -4.59
C GLN A 285 -20.62 -0.37 -4.83
N GLY A 286 -20.54 -0.80 -6.08
CA GLY A 286 -20.81 -2.14 -6.55
C GLY A 286 -20.23 -2.36 -7.92
N MET A 287 -20.46 -3.53 -8.51
CA MET A 287 -19.84 -3.94 -9.77
C MET A 287 -20.83 -4.61 -10.70
N ILE A 288 -20.48 -4.60 -11.98
CA ILE A 288 -21.03 -5.53 -12.99
C ILE A 288 -19.89 -6.46 -13.40
N MET A 289 -20.10 -7.76 -13.25
CA MET A 289 -19.22 -8.78 -13.82
C MET A 289 -19.78 -9.21 -15.18
N ARG A 290 -18.92 -9.23 -16.20
CA ARG A 290 -19.21 -9.79 -17.52
C ARG A 290 -18.22 -10.88 -17.85
N VAL A 291 -18.72 -12.07 -18.11
CA VAL A 291 -17.89 -13.24 -18.49
C VAL A 291 -17.99 -13.44 -19.98
N TYR A 292 -16.84 -13.47 -20.64
CA TYR A 292 -16.66 -13.70 -22.06
C TYR A 292 -15.87 -15.01 -22.27
N ASP A 293 -15.80 -15.52 -23.49
CA ASP A 293 -15.01 -16.72 -23.77
C ASP A 293 -13.53 -16.57 -23.43
N GLY A 294 -12.99 -15.35 -23.51
CA GLY A 294 -11.58 -15.06 -23.32
C GLY A 294 -11.23 -14.14 -22.15
N ALA A 295 -12.20 -13.67 -21.40
CA ALA A 295 -11.95 -12.75 -20.29
C ALA A 295 -13.12 -12.68 -19.31
N ILE A 296 -12.83 -12.24 -18.09
CA ILE A 296 -13.84 -11.79 -17.12
C ILE A 296 -13.53 -10.32 -16.81
N ALA A 297 -14.52 -9.47 -16.97
CA ALA A 297 -14.43 -8.04 -16.71
C ALA A 297 -15.31 -7.65 -15.51
N PHE A 298 -14.78 -6.79 -14.66
CA PHE A 298 -15.46 -6.23 -13.48
C PHE A 298 -15.53 -4.72 -13.62
N GLU A 299 -16.68 -4.21 -14.01
CA GLU A 299 -16.96 -2.77 -14.13
C GLU A 299 -17.31 -2.24 -12.73
N ARG A 300 -16.53 -1.31 -12.23
CA ARG A 300 -16.62 -0.75 -10.88
C ARG A 300 -17.39 0.56 -10.90
N ARG A 301 -18.43 0.68 -10.07
CA ARG A 301 -19.33 1.83 -10.09
C ARG A 301 -19.58 2.43 -8.72
N GLU A 302 -19.63 3.75 -8.69
CA GLU A 302 -20.12 4.57 -7.59
C GLU A 302 -21.57 4.98 -7.86
N PHE A 303 -22.48 4.71 -6.92
CA PHE A 303 -23.91 4.92 -7.10
C PHE A 303 -24.43 6.25 -6.53
N VAL A 304 -23.61 7.00 -5.80
CA VAL A 304 -24.00 8.37 -5.39
C VAL A 304 -23.95 9.31 -6.58
N ASP A 305 -22.87 9.23 -7.34
CA ASP A 305 -22.62 10.10 -8.50
C ASP A 305 -22.94 9.43 -9.84
N ASP A 306 -23.33 8.16 -9.82
CA ASP A 306 -23.56 7.35 -11.00
C ASP A 306 -22.38 7.29 -11.99
N GLN A 307 -21.16 7.24 -11.46
CA GLN A 307 -19.91 7.28 -12.21
C GLN A 307 -19.12 5.96 -12.11
N PRO A 308 -18.30 5.63 -13.11
CA PRO A 308 -17.25 4.63 -12.92
C PRO A 308 -16.30 5.05 -11.78
N VAL A 309 -15.94 4.11 -10.92
CA VAL A 309 -14.96 4.33 -9.84
C VAL A 309 -13.56 4.43 -10.43
N ALA A 310 -13.26 3.54 -11.35
CA ALA A 310 -11.99 3.41 -12.05
C ALA A 310 -12.18 2.55 -13.30
N ASP A 311 -11.09 2.33 -14.07
CA ASP A 311 -11.13 1.39 -15.19
C ASP A 311 -11.55 -0.01 -14.70
N PRO A 312 -12.28 -0.79 -15.52
CA PRO A 312 -12.63 -2.16 -15.19
C PRO A 312 -11.41 -3.00 -14.88
N TRP A 313 -11.50 -3.91 -13.91
CA TRP A 313 -10.56 -5.00 -13.83
C TRP A 313 -10.88 -6.02 -14.92
N VAL A 314 -9.92 -6.35 -15.75
CA VAL A 314 -10.10 -7.33 -16.83
C VAL A 314 -9.11 -8.46 -16.63
N MET A 315 -9.63 -9.65 -16.46
CA MET A 315 -8.89 -10.87 -16.21
C MET A 315 -8.97 -11.78 -17.44
N PRO A 316 -7.85 -12.10 -18.09
CA PRO A 316 -7.82 -13.10 -19.17
C PRO A 316 -8.32 -14.46 -18.68
N TRP A 317 -8.99 -15.19 -19.55
CA TRP A 317 -9.50 -16.51 -19.23
C TRP A 317 -9.19 -17.52 -20.37
N PRO A 318 -8.80 -18.78 -20.11
CA PRO A 318 -8.48 -19.33 -18.79
C PRO A 318 -7.29 -18.65 -18.13
N ILE A 319 -7.30 -18.63 -16.80
CA ILE A 319 -6.25 -17.97 -16.05
C ILE A 319 -4.96 -18.77 -16.07
N SER A 320 -3.82 -18.07 -16.16
CA SER A 320 -2.50 -18.62 -15.94
C SER A 320 -1.90 -18.03 -14.67
N LEU A 321 -1.43 -18.86 -13.75
CA LEU A 321 -0.80 -18.41 -12.51
C LEU A 321 0.53 -17.65 -12.72
N SER A 322 1.08 -17.71 -13.93
CA SER A 322 2.26 -16.93 -14.33
C SER A 322 1.91 -15.57 -14.97
N GLU A 323 0.63 -15.25 -15.10
CA GLU A 323 0.19 -14.02 -15.72
C GLU A 323 0.46 -12.78 -14.84
N PRO A 324 0.59 -11.60 -15.45
CA PRO A 324 0.88 -10.34 -14.74
C PRO A 324 -0.18 -9.92 -13.72
N LEU A 325 -1.36 -10.52 -13.73
CA LEU A 325 -2.47 -10.18 -12.83
C LEU A 325 -2.34 -10.76 -11.43
N THR A 326 -1.37 -11.62 -11.14
CA THR A 326 -1.13 -12.04 -9.76
C THR A 326 -0.91 -10.84 -8.85
N PHE A 327 -1.39 -10.93 -7.61
CA PHE A 327 -1.26 -9.83 -6.65
C PHE A 327 0.19 -9.37 -6.50
N GLU A 328 1.13 -10.30 -6.36
CA GLU A 328 2.55 -9.99 -6.22
C GLU A 328 3.13 -9.30 -7.46
N ASN A 329 2.73 -9.74 -8.66
CA ASN A 329 3.19 -9.10 -9.88
C ASN A 329 2.60 -7.69 -10.04
N ARG A 330 1.32 -7.52 -9.71
CA ARG A 330 0.67 -6.19 -9.70
C ARG A 330 1.33 -5.27 -8.67
N LYS A 331 1.65 -5.78 -7.49
CA LYS A 331 2.43 -5.05 -6.47
C LYS A 331 3.77 -4.56 -7.02
N LYS A 332 4.47 -5.40 -7.82
CA LYS A 332 5.76 -5.02 -8.44
C LYS A 332 5.60 -4.01 -9.57
N THR A 333 4.58 -4.17 -10.39
CA THR A 333 4.40 -3.40 -11.63
C THR A 333 3.47 -2.20 -11.50
N ALA A 334 2.83 -2.00 -10.33
CA ALA A 334 1.96 -0.85 -10.10
C ALA A 334 2.68 0.46 -10.40
N PRO A 335 2.10 1.32 -11.23
CA PRO A 335 2.71 2.60 -11.57
C PRO A 335 2.69 3.52 -10.36
N VAL A 336 3.79 4.21 -10.14
CA VAL A 336 3.98 5.09 -8.97
C VAL A 336 3.50 6.50 -9.31
N PRO A 337 2.59 7.09 -8.52
CA PRO A 337 2.14 8.46 -8.73
C PRO A 337 3.28 9.44 -8.46
N GLN A 338 3.38 10.48 -9.28
CA GLN A 338 4.37 11.53 -9.15
C GLN A 338 3.71 12.89 -9.12
N PHE A 339 4.20 13.79 -8.29
CA PHE A 339 3.82 15.19 -8.38
C PHE A 339 4.34 15.80 -9.69
N PRO A 340 3.59 16.71 -10.33
CA PRO A 340 4.10 17.49 -11.44
C PRO A 340 5.37 18.25 -11.06
N GLU A 341 6.28 18.40 -12.02
CA GLU A 341 7.49 19.21 -11.82
C GLU A 341 7.14 20.63 -11.38
N GLY A 342 7.87 21.16 -10.41
CA GLY A 342 7.64 22.47 -9.83
C GLY A 342 6.48 22.56 -8.83
N THR A 343 5.89 21.42 -8.42
CA THR A 343 4.89 21.40 -7.35
C THR A 343 5.47 22.01 -6.06
N GLN A 344 4.73 22.93 -5.46
CA GLN A 344 5.08 23.56 -4.19
C GLN A 344 4.08 23.18 -3.12
N LEU A 345 4.56 23.02 -1.89
CA LEU A 345 3.73 22.84 -0.71
C LEU A 345 3.37 24.22 -0.14
N THR A 346 2.10 24.41 0.19
CA THR A 346 1.64 25.57 0.93
C THR A 346 1.47 25.20 2.40
N VAL A 347 2.09 25.99 3.27
CA VAL A 347 2.00 25.76 4.71
C VAL A 347 1.22 26.91 5.33
N THR A 348 0.15 26.57 6.04
CA THR A 348 -0.72 27.56 6.71
C THR A 348 -0.82 27.25 8.19
N GLN A 349 -1.31 28.23 8.95
CA GLN A 349 -1.44 28.11 10.37
C GLN A 349 -2.77 28.72 10.82
N ALA A 350 -3.44 28.03 11.71
CA ALA A 350 -4.68 28.49 12.30
C ALA A 350 -4.93 27.84 13.67
N THR A 351 -5.82 28.43 14.45
CA THR A 351 -6.45 27.73 15.55
C THR A 351 -7.48 26.75 14.98
N GLY A 352 -7.41 25.50 15.36
CA GLY A 352 -8.34 24.46 14.95
C GLY A 352 -8.66 23.53 16.11
N LYS A 353 -9.49 22.53 15.85
CA LYS A 353 -9.82 21.49 16.82
C LYS A 353 -9.09 20.20 16.48
N ASP A 354 -8.57 19.55 17.50
CA ASP A 354 -8.05 18.19 17.36
C ASP A 354 -9.21 17.19 17.16
N ARG A 355 -8.85 15.92 16.99
CA ARG A 355 -9.83 14.82 16.81
C ARG A 355 -10.80 14.63 17.98
N TYR A 356 -10.50 15.22 19.14
CA TYR A 356 -11.35 15.17 20.33
C TYR A 356 -12.17 16.42 20.54
N GLY A 357 -12.08 17.40 19.61
CA GLY A 357 -12.78 18.68 19.67
C GLY A 357 -12.09 19.75 20.52
N THR A 358 -10.85 19.49 20.99
CA THR A 358 -10.08 20.45 21.79
C THR A 358 -9.42 21.47 20.86
N GLU A 359 -9.59 22.76 21.18
CA GLU A 359 -8.93 23.84 20.43
C GLU A 359 -7.43 23.80 20.64
N GLN A 360 -6.69 23.89 19.55
CA GLN A 360 -5.23 23.94 19.53
C GLN A 360 -4.71 24.75 18.36
N GLN A 361 -3.48 25.26 18.45
CA GLN A 361 -2.77 25.78 17.30
C GLN A 361 -2.36 24.64 16.39
N GLN A 362 -2.57 24.81 15.10
CA GLN A 362 -2.33 23.80 14.07
C GLN A 362 -1.54 24.39 12.91
N VAL A 363 -0.68 23.58 12.36
CA VAL A 363 0.00 23.84 11.10
C VAL A 363 -0.57 22.87 10.06
N THR A 364 -1.02 23.39 8.94
CA THR A 364 -1.58 22.61 7.87
C THR A 364 -0.69 22.71 6.64
N VAL A 365 -0.32 21.55 6.12
CA VAL A 365 0.42 21.41 4.86
C VAL A 365 -0.56 21.07 3.76
N HIS A 366 -0.61 21.89 2.74
CA HIS A 366 -1.47 21.74 1.58
C HIS A 366 -0.66 21.33 0.36
N PHE A 367 -1.21 20.44 -0.44
CA PHE A 367 -0.59 19.93 -1.65
C PHE A 367 -1.65 19.53 -2.68
N PRO A 368 -1.30 19.53 -4.00
CA PRO A 368 -2.25 19.12 -5.03
C PRO A 368 -2.69 17.66 -4.84
N ASN A 369 -3.99 17.41 -5.00
CA ASN A 369 -4.48 16.06 -5.12
C ASN A 369 -4.25 15.54 -6.55
N LEU A 370 -3.63 14.37 -6.67
CA LEU A 370 -3.24 13.82 -7.97
C LEU A 370 -4.41 13.05 -8.61
N PHE A 371 -4.78 13.47 -9.81
CA PHE A 371 -5.79 12.83 -10.63
C PHE A 371 -5.14 12.00 -11.73
N LYS A 372 -5.74 10.86 -12.04
CA LYS A 372 -5.28 10.00 -13.14
C LYS A 372 -5.19 10.76 -14.48
N LYS A 373 -6.15 11.64 -14.75
CA LYS A 373 -6.18 12.46 -15.98
C LYS A 373 -4.98 13.38 -16.14
N ASP A 374 -4.38 13.83 -15.02
CA ASP A 374 -3.29 14.80 -15.02
C ASP A 374 -1.91 14.12 -14.99
N THR A 375 -1.82 12.94 -14.39
CA THR A 375 -0.55 12.25 -14.12
C THR A 375 -0.50 10.82 -14.69
N GLY A 376 -1.61 10.34 -15.26
CA GLY A 376 -1.75 8.95 -15.70
C GLY A 376 -1.93 7.94 -14.56
N VAL A 377 -1.64 8.33 -13.32
CA VAL A 377 -1.71 7.47 -12.14
C VAL A 377 -2.40 8.23 -11.00
N ARG A 378 -3.28 7.54 -10.28
CA ARG A 378 -3.95 8.08 -9.10
C ARG A 378 -3.10 7.84 -7.85
N ALA A 379 -2.97 8.86 -7.00
CA ALA A 379 -2.49 8.64 -5.65
C ALA A 379 -3.59 7.95 -4.81
N PHE A 380 -3.21 6.91 -4.08
CA PHE A 380 -4.08 6.26 -3.10
C PHE A 380 -4.08 7.04 -1.79
N ASP A 381 -2.89 7.38 -1.31
CA ASP A 381 -2.67 8.26 -0.17
C ASP A 381 -1.39 9.09 -0.36
N TYR A 382 -1.12 9.92 0.64
CA TYR A 382 0.10 10.72 0.71
C TYR A 382 0.79 10.45 2.03
N GLU A 383 2.09 10.21 1.97
CA GLU A 383 2.95 10.24 3.14
C GLU A 383 3.41 11.66 3.40
N VAL A 384 3.15 12.18 4.59
CA VAL A 384 3.56 13.52 5.00
C VAL A 384 4.48 13.41 6.21
N GLN A 385 5.72 13.84 6.05
CA GLN A 385 6.75 13.74 7.05
C GLN A 385 7.20 15.11 7.52
N VAL A 386 7.65 15.19 8.75
CA VAL A 386 8.36 16.35 9.29
C VAL A 386 9.83 16.00 9.39
N GLU A 387 10.64 16.59 8.50
CA GLU A 387 12.10 16.45 8.48
C GLU A 387 12.74 17.60 9.25
N HIS A 388 13.66 17.27 10.12
CA HIS A 388 14.43 18.23 10.92
C HIS A 388 15.89 18.25 10.53
N GLU A 389 16.51 19.40 10.76
CA GLU A 389 17.96 19.51 10.72
C GLU A 389 18.48 20.06 12.04
N TRP A 390 19.34 19.28 12.66
CA TRP A 390 20.03 19.65 13.88
C TRP A 390 21.52 19.30 13.82
N LEU A 391 22.38 20.29 13.98
CA LEU A 391 23.82 20.10 13.94
C LEU A 391 24.28 19.28 12.72
N ASP A 392 23.76 19.61 11.54
CA ASP A 392 24.01 18.95 10.25
C ASP A 392 23.49 17.50 10.16
N VAL A 393 22.67 17.06 11.12
CA VAL A 393 21.99 15.76 11.07
C VAL A 393 20.52 15.99 10.70
N ARG A 394 20.06 15.27 9.69
CA ARG A 394 18.66 15.26 9.28
C ARG A 394 17.97 14.01 9.77
N PHE A 395 16.75 14.16 10.24
CA PHE A 395 15.93 13.05 10.71
C PHE A 395 14.44 13.37 10.58
N ILE A 396 13.64 12.31 10.51
CA ILE A 396 12.18 12.41 10.49
C ILE A 396 11.66 12.24 11.92
N SER A 397 10.83 13.14 12.38
CA SER A 397 10.24 13.07 13.73
C SER A 397 8.80 12.57 13.71
N VAL A 398 8.05 12.93 12.69
CA VAL A 398 6.64 12.58 12.54
C VAL A 398 6.40 12.13 11.11
N THR A 399 5.64 11.06 10.98
CA THR A 399 5.09 10.62 9.69
C THR A 399 3.60 10.47 9.83
N LYS A 400 2.84 11.11 8.95
CA LYS A 400 1.39 10.95 8.84
C LYS A 400 1.01 10.46 7.47
N ARG A 401 -0.18 9.89 7.38
CA ARG A 401 -0.79 9.44 6.14
C ARG A 401 -2.07 10.21 5.90
N VAL A 402 -2.25 10.67 4.69
CA VAL A 402 -3.46 11.35 4.25
C VAL A 402 -4.03 10.58 3.08
N MET A 403 -5.25 10.08 3.23
CA MET A 403 -5.94 9.46 2.11
C MET A 403 -6.17 10.47 1.00
N SER A 404 -5.98 10.04 -0.22
CA SER A 404 -6.40 10.87 -1.34
C SER A 404 -7.90 11.11 -1.25
N PRO A 405 -8.37 12.36 -1.27
CA PRO A 405 -9.81 12.66 -1.26
C PRO A 405 -10.60 11.95 -2.36
N ARG A 406 -9.89 11.48 -3.37
CA ARG A 406 -10.45 10.76 -4.51
C ARG A 406 -10.36 9.25 -4.41
N CYS A 407 -9.74 8.74 -3.39
CA CYS A 407 -9.58 7.30 -3.28
C CYS A 407 -10.92 6.56 -3.21
N PHE A 408 -11.96 7.20 -2.69
CA PHE A 408 -13.25 6.58 -2.41
C PHE A 408 -14.35 6.95 -3.38
N MET A 409 -14.15 7.98 -4.18
CA MET A 409 -15.20 8.58 -4.98
C MET A 409 -14.89 8.47 -6.47
N GLY A 410 -15.89 8.44 -7.29
CA GLY A 410 -15.76 8.45 -8.75
C GLY A 410 -14.98 9.66 -9.28
N GLU A 411 -14.55 9.64 -10.52
CA GLU A 411 -13.68 10.67 -11.11
C GLU A 411 -14.30 12.07 -11.22
N GLY A 412 -15.59 12.22 -10.99
CA GLY A 412 -16.31 13.50 -11.05
C GLY A 412 -16.11 14.44 -9.86
N GLN A 413 -15.56 13.99 -8.75
CA GLN A 413 -15.48 14.78 -7.52
C GLN A 413 -14.23 15.66 -7.44
N ASP A 414 -14.41 16.94 -7.09
CA ASP A 414 -13.46 18.02 -7.38
C ASP A 414 -12.55 18.46 -6.24
N ALA A 415 -12.15 17.59 -5.32
CA ALA A 415 -11.10 17.94 -4.36
C ALA A 415 -9.76 18.12 -5.09
N LYS A 416 -9.41 19.35 -5.43
CA LYS A 416 -8.15 19.69 -6.12
C LYS A 416 -6.95 19.67 -5.20
N GLU A 417 -7.18 19.70 -3.90
CA GLU A 417 -6.18 19.81 -2.87
C GLU A 417 -6.40 18.74 -1.82
N ALA A 418 -5.29 18.20 -1.33
CA ALA A 418 -5.21 17.42 -0.11
C ALA A 418 -4.40 18.17 0.93
N PHE A 419 -4.59 17.89 2.20
CA PHE A 419 -3.88 18.57 3.27
C PHE A 419 -3.62 17.66 4.46
N CYS A 420 -2.59 17.98 5.22
CA CYS A 420 -2.24 17.31 6.46
C CYS A 420 -2.13 18.31 7.60
N VAL A 421 -2.78 18.01 8.71
CA VAL A 421 -2.82 18.86 9.90
C VAL A 421 -1.89 18.32 10.97
N PHE A 422 -1.07 19.20 11.53
CA PHE A 422 -0.20 18.93 12.67
C PHE A 422 -0.60 19.84 13.83
N GLY A 423 -0.80 19.26 15.00
CA GLY A 423 -0.87 20.05 16.22
C GLY A 423 0.51 20.65 16.53
N LEU A 424 0.54 21.80 17.15
CA LEU A 424 1.80 22.46 17.49
C LEU A 424 2.71 21.58 18.34
N SER A 425 2.14 20.76 19.21
CA SER A 425 2.89 19.83 20.05
C SER A 425 3.60 18.69 19.29
N GLU A 426 3.22 18.46 18.05
CA GLU A 426 3.82 17.43 17.20
C GLU A 426 5.06 17.97 16.45
N LEU A 427 5.25 19.28 16.44
CA LEU A 427 6.32 19.94 15.73
C LEU A 427 7.43 20.33 16.70
N PRO A 428 8.70 20.12 16.35
CA PRO A 428 9.82 20.57 17.18
C PRO A 428 9.99 22.07 17.11
N THR A 429 10.47 22.61 18.18
CA THR A 429 10.55 24.04 18.39
C THR A 429 11.97 24.58 18.35
N LEU A 430 12.96 23.68 18.44
CA LEU A 430 14.39 24.06 18.47
C LEU A 430 15.09 23.95 17.14
N PHE A 431 14.50 23.23 16.19
CA PHE A 431 15.16 22.92 14.95
C PHE A 431 14.43 23.58 13.82
N ARG A 432 15.18 23.91 12.79
CA ARG A 432 14.53 24.13 11.53
C ARG A 432 13.98 22.82 11.03
N TYR A 433 12.82 22.87 10.48
CA TYR A 433 12.14 21.70 9.93
C TYR A 433 11.50 22.05 8.59
N ARG A 434 11.18 21.03 7.84
CA ARG A 434 10.39 21.16 6.62
C ARG A 434 9.42 19.99 6.53
N PHE A 435 8.42 20.16 5.70
CA PHE A 435 7.51 19.09 5.36
C PHE A 435 7.97 18.39 4.09
N VAL A 436 7.80 17.09 4.08
CA VAL A 436 8.12 16.22 2.96
C VAL A 436 6.87 15.45 2.61
N VAL A 437 6.37 15.58 1.39
CA VAL A 437 5.15 14.91 0.94
C VAL A 437 5.48 13.99 -0.23
N ARG A 438 5.06 12.74 -0.12
CA ARG A 438 5.19 11.74 -1.19
C ARG A 438 3.82 11.20 -1.54
N PRO A 439 3.43 11.17 -2.82
CA PRO A 439 2.24 10.46 -3.24
C PRO A 439 2.53 8.95 -3.23
N CYS A 440 1.55 8.17 -2.84
CA CYS A 440 1.71 6.72 -2.73
C CYS A 440 0.61 5.99 -3.50
N GLU A 441 0.93 4.84 -4.07
CA GLU A 441 -0.07 3.96 -4.63
C GLU A 441 -0.52 2.91 -3.60
N CYS A 442 -1.58 2.16 -3.91
CA CYS A 442 -2.25 1.29 -2.91
C CYS A 442 -1.39 0.13 -2.40
N PHE A 443 -0.39 -0.34 -3.13
CA PHE A 443 0.52 -1.40 -2.68
C PHE A 443 1.70 -0.90 -1.85
N GLY A 444 1.87 0.43 -1.68
CA GLY A 444 2.86 1.04 -0.80
C GLY A 444 4.05 1.69 -1.46
N LYS A 445 4.19 1.62 -2.79
CA LYS A 445 5.24 2.36 -3.49
C LYS A 445 5.01 3.86 -3.36
N LYS A 446 6.10 4.57 -3.18
CA LYS A 446 6.10 6.02 -2.94
C LYS A 446 6.71 6.74 -4.13
N GLY A 447 6.08 7.82 -4.55
CA GLY A 447 6.63 8.75 -5.52
C GLY A 447 7.75 9.62 -4.93
N GLU A 448 8.38 10.39 -5.81
CA GLU A 448 9.41 11.33 -5.40
C GLU A 448 8.87 12.37 -4.42
N PRO A 449 9.65 12.76 -3.42
CA PRO A 449 9.22 13.72 -2.43
C PRO A 449 9.16 15.16 -3.00
N VAL A 450 8.17 15.89 -2.55
CA VAL A 450 8.13 17.35 -2.66
C VAL A 450 8.36 17.95 -1.28
N TYR A 451 9.13 18.99 -1.21
CA TYR A 451 9.56 19.62 0.03
C TYR A 451 8.96 21.01 0.19
N SER A 452 8.60 21.38 1.41
CA SER A 452 8.41 22.79 1.74
C SER A 452 9.76 23.49 1.91
N ASP A 453 9.75 24.81 1.93
CA ASP A 453 10.88 25.55 2.43
C ASP A 453 11.20 25.16 3.87
N TRP A 454 12.45 25.38 4.27
CA TRP A 454 12.87 25.21 5.64
C TRP A 454 12.24 26.30 6.52
N ILE A 455 11.71 25.88 7.65
CA ILE A 455 11.00 26.71 8.61
C ILE A 455 11.83 26.74 9.90
N ASP A 456 12.19 27.93 10.32
CA ASP A 456 12.94 28.14 11.56
C ASP A 456 11.95 28.25 12.74
N GLY A 457 11.74 27.14 13.41
CA GLY A 457 10.79 27.06 14.52
C GLY A 457 9.33 27.00 14.07
N PRO A 458 8.36 27.06 14.97
CA PRO A 458 6.96 26.97 14.61
C PRO A 458 6.54 28.21 13.81
N ILE A 459 5.80 27.96 12.75
CA ILE A 459 5.17 29.01 11.89
C ILE A 459 4.16 29.86 12.65
N VAL A 460 3.78 29.44 13.84
CA VAL A 460 2.76 30.09 14.65
C VAL A 460 3.25 31.43 15.15
N SER A 461 2.43 32.45 15.08
CA SER A 461 2.64 33.71 15.83
C SER A 461 2.57 33.44 17.34
N ILE A 462 3.56 32.72 17.83
CA ILE A 462 3.77 32.55 19.25
C ILE A 462 4.44 33.82 19.72
N ILE A 463 3.82 34.44 20.70
CA ILE A 463 4.32 35.69 21.24
C ILE A 463 5.68 35.45 21.92
N SER A 464 5.90 34.27 22.47
CA SER A 464 7.07 33.94 23.28
C SER A 464 7.86 32.82 22.68
N SER A 465 9.17 32.82 22.82
CA SER A 465 10.07 31.77 22.41
C SER A 465 10.91 31.21 23.55
N LEU A 466 11.18 29.90 23.48
CA LEU A 466 12.10 29.21 24.36
C LEU A 466 13.27 28.67 23.56
N SER A 467 14.43 28.58 24.17
CA SER A 467 15.60 27.90 23.61
C SER A 467 16.45 27.27 24.70
N ILE A 468 17.11 26.16 24.38
CA ILE A 468 18.08 25.47 25.21
C ILE A 468 19.32 25.18 24.38
N GLU A 469 20.48 25.06 25.05
CA GLU A 469 21.75 24.85 24.36
C GLU A 469 21.84 23.44 23.74
N LYS A 470 21.27 22.44 24.41
CA LYS A 470 21.29 21.04 23.97
C LYS A 470 19.99 20.36 24.36
N MET A 471 19.60 19.29 23.65
CA MET A 471 18.39 18.54 23.98
C MET A 471 18.59 17.44 25.00
N PHE A 472 19.81 16.88 25.05
CA PHE A 472 20.14 15.79 25.95
C PHE A 472 20.91 16.34 27.15
N PHE A 473 20.39 16.02 28.34
CA PHE A 473 20.99 16.34 29.62
C PHE A 473 21.12 15.08 30.46
N LYS A 474 22.07 15.05 31.37
CA LYS A 474 22.06 14.04 32.40
C LYS A 474 20.95 14.37 33.41
N ALA A 475 20.23 13.36 33.87
CA ALA A 475 19.22 13.53 34.92
C ALA A 475 19.84 14.13 36.18
N GLY A 476 19.19 15.17 36.71
CA GLY A 476 19.71 15.96 37.84
C GLY A 476 20.56 17.16 37.42
N ASP A 477 20.98 17.25 36.16
CA ASP A 477 21.67 18.44 35.67
C ASP A 477 20.73 19.64 35.54
N SER A 478 21.32 20.83 35.57
CA SER A 478 20.63 22.06 35.33
C SER A 478 20.29 22.20 33.84
N ILE A 479 19.02 22.46 33.52
CA ILE A 479 18.53 22.80 32.20
C ILE A 479 18.41 24.31 32.15
N GLU A 480 19.37 25.01 31.57
CA GLU A 480 19.28 26.44 31.34
C GLU A 480 18.33 26.68 30.15
N VAL A 481 17.22 27.38 30.43
CA VAL A 481 16.21 27.76 29.46
C VAL A 481 16.32 29.26 29.22
N THR A 482 16.61 29.64 28.00
CA THR A 482 16.55 31.03 27.55
C THR A 482 15.16 31.29 27.00
N TYR A 483 14.51 32.39 27.40
CA TYR A 483 13.19 32.77 26.91
C TYR A 483 13.19 34.21 26.41
N LYS A 484 12.32 34.49 25.43
CA LYS A 484 12.07 35.83 24.88
C LYS A 484 10.58 36.09 24.73
N ASP A 485 10.25 37.35 24.77
CA ASP A 485 8.89 37.87 24.60
C ASP A 485 7.88 37.26 25.56
N ALA A 486 8.29 36.91 26.79
CA ALA A 486 7.38 36.48 27.81
C ALA A 486 6.31 37.55 28.11
N PRO A 487 5.03 37.19 28.32
CA PRO A 487 3.97 38.16 28.60
C PRO A 487 4.29 38.96 29.87
N VAL A 488 4.45 40.26 29.73
CA VAL A 488 4.75 41.14 30.86
C VAL A 488 3.45 41.47 31.59
N GLY A 489 3.50 41.44 32.96
CA GLY A 489 2.34 41.74 33.79
C GLY A 489 1.36 40.59 34.00
N SER A 490 1.58 39.48 33.33
CA SER A 490 0.87 38.23 33.57
C SER A 490 1.86 37.26 34.22
N GLN A 491 1.54 36.61 35.26
CA GLN A 491 2.43 35.64 35.92
C GLN A 491 2.75 34.45 34.97
N ALA A 492 3.47 34.76 33.90
CA ALA A 492 3.91 33.78 32.93
C ALA A 492 4.97 32.86 33.55
N TRP A 493 4.95 31.60 33.20
CA TRP A 493 5.82 30.60 33.79
C TRP A 493 6.21 29.53 32.78
N ILE A 494 7.31 28.84 33.00
CA ILE A 494 7.80 27.78 32.14
C ILE A 494 7.80 26.49 32.94
N GLY A 495 7.22 25.43 32.38
CA GLY A 495 7.11 24.13 33.02
C GLY A 495 7.74 23.02 32.19
N LEU A 496 8.28 22.01 32.88
CA LEU A 496 8.78 20.77 32.32
C LEU A 496 7.75 19.65 32.49
N TYR A 497 7.39 18.98 31.41
CA TYR A 497 6.38 17.93 31.36
C TYR A 497 6.88 16.66 30.68
N PRO A 498 6.39 15.47 31.08
CA PRO A 498 6.62 14.26 30.31
C PRO A 498 5.98 14.36 28.92
N VAL A 499 6.64 13.80 27.91
CA VAL A 499 6.06 13.68 26.56
C VAL A 499 4.74 12.89 26.62
N GLY A 500 3.74 13.32 25.85
CA GLY A 500 2.39 12.73 25.86
C GLY A 500 1.48 13.22 26.98
N THR A 501 1.96 14.10 27.87
CA THR A 501 1.14 14.70 28.93
C THR A 501 0.55 16.02 28.47
N THR A 502 -0.74 16.21 28.67
CA THR A 502 -1.39 17.51 28.51
C THR A 502 -1.32 18.28 29.82
N PRO A 503 -0.72 19.48 29.85
CA PRO A 503 -0.63 20.34 31.03
C PRO A 503 -2.02 20.67 31.60
N GLY A 504 -2.12 20.66 32.92
CA GLY A 504 -3.38 20.96 33.60
C GLY A 504 -3.30 20.66 35.09
N SER A 505 -4.34 20.98 35.87
CA SER A 505 -4.37 20.71 37.30
C SER A 505 -4.26 19.23 37.67
N GLY A 506 -4.71 18.34 36.78
CA GLY A 506 -4.55 16.88 36.93
C GLY A 506 -3.16 16.36 36.53
N ASN A 507 -2.36 17.13 35.81
CA ASN A 507 -1.04 16.81 35.31
C ASN A 507 -0.08 17.98 35.61
N PRO A 508 0.39 18.13 36.84
CA PRO A 508 1.27 19.22 37.21
C PRO A 508 2.66 19.08 36.55
N SER A 509 3.32 20.21 36.34
CA SER A 509 4.70 20.27 35.88
C SER A 509 5.64 19.59 36.88
N LEU A 510 6.67 18.96 36.37
CA LEU A 510 7.70 18.27 37.18
C LEU A 510 8.72 19.27 37.76
N SER A 511 8.95 20.34 37.06
CA SER A 511 9.79 21.49 37.45
C SER A 511 9.28 22.71 36.72
N TRP A 512 9.25 23.86 37.40
CA TRP A 512 8.75 25.09 36.81
C TRP A 512 9.24 26.30 37.59
N ASP A 513 9.22 27.48 36.93
CA ASP A 513 9.42 28.77 37.58
C ASP A 513 8.73 29.88 36.79
N TYR A 514 8.49 31.00 37.43
CA TYR A 514 7.95 32.20 36.80
C TYR A 514 9.01 32.95 35.99
N THR A 515 8.59 33.58 34.88
CA THR A 515 9.47 34.47 34.12
C THR A 515 9.65 35.79 34.88
N ALA A 516 10.92 36.18 35.05
CA ALA A 516 11.24 37.42 35.81
C ALA A 516 11.13 38.69 35.00
N ALA A 517 11.18 38.60 33.65
CA ALA A 517 11.16 39.71 32.70
C ALA A 517 10.62 39.25 31.35
N LYS A 518 10.51 40.17 30.39
CA LYS A 518 10.13 39.86 29.01
C LYS A 518 11.10 38.88 28.35
N ASP A 519 12.39 39.10 28.58
CA ASP A 519 13.46 38.25 28.09
C ASP A 519 14.36 37.84 29.26
N GLY A 520 14.83 36.59 29.27
CA GLY A 520 15.65 36.14 30.39
C GLY A 520 16.10 34.71 30.25
N LYS A 521 16.66 34.22 31.38
CA LYS A 521 17.05 32.84 31.53
C LYS A 521 16.50 32.30 32.85
N MET A 522 16.21 31.02 32.90
CA MET A 522 15.88 30.30 34.10
C MET A 522 16.54 28.92 34.09
N THR A 523 16.59 28.29 35.25
CA THR A 523 17.16 26.96 35.39
C THR A 523 16.09 26.03 35.96
N LEU A 524 15.80 24.97 35.23
CA LEU A 524 14.96 23.88 35.70
C LEU A 524 15.77 22.62 35.94
N LYS A 525 15.28 21.71 36.76
CA LYS A 525 15.91 20.44 37.06
C LYS A 525 14.88 19.33 37.21
N HIS A 526 15.29 18.14 36.82
CA HIS A 526 14.54 16.92 37.12
C HIS A 526 15.48 15.72 37.22
N ASP A 527 15.29 14.88 38.26
CA ASP A 527 16.22 13.83 38.59
C ASP A 527 15.97 12.48 37.93
N LYS A 528 14.86 12.38 37.17
CA LYS A 528 14.49 11.14 36.47
C LYS A 528 14.83 11.21 35.01
N SER A 529 15.49 10.17 34.52
CA SER A 529 15.65 10.00 33.06
C SER A 529 14.32 9.76 32.37
N GLY A 530 14.18 10.27 31.15
CA GLY A 530 12.94 10.19 30.38
C GLY A 530 12.88 11.23 29.27
N GLU A 531 11.75 11.22 28.57
CA GLU A 531 11.41 12.20 27.54
C GLU A 531 10.48 13.26 28.09
N TYR A 532 10.87 14.49 27.89
CA TYR A 532 10.16 15.65 28.43
C TYR A 532 10.04 16.74 27.38
N TYR A 533 9.24 17.75 27.68
CA TYR A 533 9.21 19.02 26.94
C TYR A 533 9.05 20.21 27.88
N LEU A 534 9.58 21.32 27.46
CA LEU A 534 9.43 22.64 28.08
C LEU A 534 8.36 23.42 27.34
N VAL A 535 7.55 24.17 28.07
CA VAL A 535 6.54 25.05 27.48
C VAL A 535 6.31 26.24 28.42
N MET A 536 6.06 27.42 27.83
CA MET A 536 5.68 28.63 28.56
C MET A 536 4.18 28.81 28.55
N PHE A 537 3.64 29.18 29.71
CA PHE A 537 2.24 29.51 29.92
C PHE A 537 2.06 30.97 30.28
N ARG A 538 0.92 31.58 29.88
CA ARG A 538 0.51 32.90 30.32
C ARG A 538 -0.40 32.81 31.56
N ASP A 539 -0.37 33.85 32.38
CA ASP A 539 -1.42 34.14 33.42
C ASP A 539 -1.56 33.12 34.51
N SER A 540 -0.54 32.59 35.08
CA SER A 540 -0.61 31.51 36.10
C SER A 540 -1.46 30.28 35.73
N GLY A 541 -2.02 30.27 34.52
CA GLY A 541 -2.86 29.21 33.96
C GLY A 541 -2.08 28.27 33.09
N TYR A 542 -2.80 27.46 32.31
CA TYR A 542 -2.22 26.46 31.41
C TYR A 542 -2.40 26.87 29.94
N SER A 543 -2.66 28.16 29.66
CA SER A 543 -2.67 28.65 28.27
C SER A 543 -1.25 28.79 27.74
N GLU A 544 -0.85 27.86 26.87
CA GLU A 544 0.47 27.86 26.27
C GLU A 544 0.68 29.14 25.42
N CYS A 545 1.85 29.78 25.58
CA CYS A 545 2.23 30.96 24.82
C CYS A 545 3.61 30.83 24.15
N SER A 546 4.24 29.67 24.28
CA SER A 546 5.41 29.29 23.53
C SER A 546 5.20 27.94 22.85
N ALA A 547 6.03 27.65 21.89
CA ALA A 547 6.16 26.28 21.39
C ALA A 547 6.77 25.38 22.47
N ARG A 548 6.47 24.08 22.38
CA ARG A 548 7.04 23.05 23.24
C ARG A 548 8.43 22.69 22.75
N ILE A 549 9.40 22.64 23.66
CA ILE A 549 10.79 22.26 23.39
C ILE A 549 11.07 20.87 23.94
N PRO A 550 11.47 19.88 23.12
CA PRO A 550 11.82 18.56 23.61
C PRO A 550 13.10 18.59 24.46
N VAL A 551 13.08 17.82 25.54
CA VAL A 551 14.21 17.64 26.45
C VAL A 551 14.31 16.16 26.81
N PHE A 552 15.49 15.60 26.62
CA PHE A 552 15.78 14.21 26.96
C PHE A 552 16.73 14.15 28.15
N LEU A 553 16.28 13.57 29.23
CA LEU A 553 17.11 13.38 30.41
C LEU A 553 17.67 11.95 30.42
N THR A 554 18.97 11.81 30.37
CA THR A 554 19.66 10.52 30.33
C THR A 554 20.32 10.21 31.68
N ASP A 555 20.48 8.95 32.01
CA ASP A 555 21.17 8.55 33.23
C ASP A 555 22.67 8.92 33.24
N THR A 556 23.24 9.15 32.09
CA THR A 556 24.67 9.51 31.91
C THR A 556 24.79 10.72 31.00
N ASP A 557 25.93 11.42 31.01
CA ASP A 557 26.20 12.42 29.98
C ASP A 557 26.09 11.80 28.61
N TYR A 558 25.28 12.44 27.77
CA TYR A 558 25.00 11.95 26.47
C TYR A 558 25.36 12.95 25.36
N ASN A 559 26.18 12.48 24.44
CA ASN A 559 26.49 13.24 23.22
C ASN A 559 25.84 12.57 22.01
N PRO A 560 24.79 13.13 21.45
CA PRO A 560 24.08 12.52 20.31
C PRO A 560 24.96 12.37 19.05
N LYS A 561 25.99 13.22 18.88
CA LYS A 561 26.97 13.07 17.79
C LYS A 561 27.85 11.82 17.93
N ALA A 562 27.96 11.28 19.12
CA ALA A 562 28.70 10.07 19.39
C ALA A 562 27.88 8.81 19.15
N PHE A 563 26.55 8.94 18.92
CA PHE A 563 25.71 7.80 18.61
C PHE A 563 26.13 7.16 17.28
N SER A 564 26.25 5.85 17.28
CA SER A 564 26.44 5.08 16.08
C SER A 564 25.66 3.78 16.17
N LEU A 565 24.92 3.49 15.12
CA LEU A 565 24.24 2.22 14.92
C LEU A 565 24.73 1.66 13.60
N LEU A 566 25.35 0.49 13.64
CA LEU A 566 25.96 -0.16 12.48
C LEU A 566 25.57 -1.64 12.44
N THR A 567 25.31 -2.16 11.27
CA THR A 567 25.27 -3.60 11.01
C THR A 567 26.70 -4.12 10.74
N SER A 568 26.96 -5.38 11.07
CA SER A 568 28.29 -5.98 10.84
C SER A 568 28.63 -6.08 9.35
N ARG A 569 27.64 -6.12 8.48
CA ARG A 569 27.74 -6.17 7.02
C ARG A 569 26.59 -5.36 6.42
N ARG A 570 26.72 -4.97 5.16
CA ARG A 570 25.61 -4.36 4.42
C ARG A 570 24.84 -5.37 3.56
N VAL A 571 25.41 -6.55 3.33
CA VAL A 571 24.76 -7.64 2.58
C VAL A 571 24.82 -8.92 3.37
N TYR A 572 23.69 -9.57 3.54
CA TYR A 572 23.50 -10.83 4.26
C TYR A 572 22.89 -11.89 3.36
N ASP A 573 23.12 -13.16 3.67
CA ASP A 573 22.39 -14.24 3.03
C ASP A 573 21.07 -14.50 3.77
N VAL A 574 20.09 -15.08 3.07
CA VAL A 574 18.81 -15.44 3.71
C VAL A 574 19.06 -16.42 4.87
N GLY A 575 18.52 -16.09 6.03
CA GLY A 575 18.71 -16.86 7.25
C GLY A 575 19.89 -16.43 8.13
N ASP A 576 20.71 -15.49 7.66
CA ASP A 576 21.78 -14.94 8.50
C ASP A 576 21.23 -14.20 9.71
N GLY A 577 21.90 -14.33 10.86
CA GLY A 577 21.73 -13.44 11.99
C GLY A 577 22.34 -12.05 11.71
N ILE A 578 21.66 -11.01 12.13
CA ILE A 578 22.07 -9.62 11.91
C ILE A 578 22.72 -9.08 13.18
N GLN A 579 24.05 -8.99 13.19
CA GLN A 579 24.75 -8.37 14.29
C GLN A 579 24.69 -6.84 14.16
N VAL A 580 24.08 -6.20 15.15
CA VAL A 580 23.98 -4.75 15.27
C VAL A 580 24.94 -4.29 16.37
N ARG A 581 25.76 -3.29 16.07
CA ARG A 581 26.64 -2.62 17.02
C ARG A 581 26.09 -1.24 17.32
N ILE A 582 26.06 -0.89 18.58
CA ILE A 582 25.55 0.39 19.06
C ILE A 582 26.61 1.01 19.97
N THR A 583 26.85 2.28 19.74
CA THR A 583 27.70 3.09 20.63
C THR A 583 26.96 4.35 21.03
N SER A 584 27.18 4.75 22.28
CA SER A 584 26.63 6.00 22.82
C SER A 584 25.11 6.17 22.63
N ALA A 585 24.33 5.11 22.88
CA ALA A 585 22.88 5.21 22.92
C ALA A 585 22.38 5.98 24.16
N PRO A 586 21.20 6.65 24.06
CA PRO A 586 20.59 7.35 25.19
C PRO A 586 20.26 6.43 26.37
N ALA A 587 19.89 5.19 26.10
CA ALA A 587 19.61 4.12 27.07
C ALA A 587 18.43 4.42 28.00
N PHE A 588 17.28 4.82 27.48
CA PHE A 588 16.04 4.89 28.24
C PHE A 588 15.51 3.49 28.56
N LYS A 589 14.66 3.40 29.57
CA LYS A 589 14.23 2.12 30.13
C LYS A 589 13.57 1.17 29.11
N SER A 590 12.94 1.71 28.09
CA SER A 590 12.20 0.94 27.08
C SER A 590 12.72 1.17 25.66
N ASP A 591 13.96 1.62 25.53
CA ASP A 591 14.60 1.75 24.22
C ASP A 591 14.78 0.37 23.60
N TRP A 592 14.63 0.32 22.30
CA TRP A 592 14.72 -0.94 21.58
C TRP A 592 15.28 -0.76 20.17
N VAL A 593 15.71 -1.85 19.58
CA VAL A 593 16.23 -1.89 18.21
C VAL A 593 15.41 -2.90 17.43
N GLY A 594 14.94 -2.49 16.28
CA GLY A 594 14.14 -3.34 15.41
C GLY A 594 14.55 -3.25 13.95
N ILE A 595 14.23 -4.28 13.19
CA ILE A 595 14.44 -4.36 11.75
C ILE A 595 13.09 -4.33 11.06
N TYR A 596 12.99 -3.50 10.03
CA TYR A 596 11.83 -3.39 9.15
C TYR A 596 12.26 -3.52 7.70
N SER A 597 11.33 -3.95 6.84
CA SER A 597 11.52 -3.80 5.39
C SER A 597 11.74 -2.33 5.04
N ALA A 598 12.60 -2.03 4.09
CA ALA A 598 12.88 -0.66 3.65
C ALA A 598 11.64 0.05 3.09
N GLU A 599 10.66 -0.73 2.63
CA GLU A 599 9.37 -0.23 2.12
C GLU A 599 8.39 0.15 3.24
N LEU A 600 8.68 -0.23 4.49
CA LEU A 600 7.77 -0.03 5.61
C LEU A 600 8.22 1.12 6.52
N GLU A 601 7.25 1.75 7.12
CA GLU A 601 7.46 2.66 8.22
C GLU A 601 7.47 1.89 9.55
N ALA A 602 8.39 2.23 10.44
CA ALA A 602 8.42 1.62 11.76
C ALA A 602 7.31 2.19 12.65
N LYS A 603 6.28 1.38 12.94
CA LYS A 603 5.16 1.71 13.81
C LYS A 603 4.45 0.47 14.32
N TYR A 604 3.53 0.65 15.25
CA TYR A 604 2.87 -0.45 15.97
C TYR A 604 2.18 -1.45 15.04
N GLU A 605 1.53 -0.98 13.96
CA GLU A 605 0.79 -1.86 13.04
C GLU A 605 1.71 -2.62 12.10
N ASN A 606 2.87 -2.09 11.82
CA ASN A 606 3.84 -2.77 10.99
C ASN A 606 4.59 -3.78 11.81
N LYS A 607 4.30 -5.06 11.58
CA LYS A 607 4.93 -6.14 12.28
C LYS A 607 6.45 -6.07 12.13
N CYS A 608 7.15 -5.74 13.20
CA CYS A 608 8.59 -5.82 13.26
C CYS A 608 9.00 -7.31 13.23
N PRO A 609 9.67 -7.80 12.17
CA PRO A 609 10.05 -9.22 12.08
C PRO A 609 10.95 -9.67 13.22
N THR A 610 11.83 -8.79 13.68
CA THR A 610 12.79 -9.08 14.74
C THR A 610 13.21 -7.80 15.46
N TRP A 611 13.19 -7.83 16.78
CA TRP A 611 13.56 -6.69 17.61
C TRP A 611 14.04 -7.13 18.99
N LEU A 612 14.81 -6.28 19.67
CA LEU A 612 15.26 -6.50 21.03
C LEU A 612 15.27 -5.18 21.81
N TYR A 613 14.96 -5.23 23.10
CA TYR A 613 15.19 -4.11 23.99
C TYR A 613 16.69 -3.83 24.10
N TYR A 614 17.02 -2.55 24.20
CA TYR A 614 18.38 -2.12 24.44
C TYR A 614 18.65 -2.01 25.93
N ASP A 615 19.52 -2.85 26.43
CA ASP A 615 19.96 -2.77 27.83
C ASP A 615 21.16 -1.85 27.97
N LYS A 616 21.16 -1.05 29.04
CA LYS A 616 22.23 -0.09 29.33
C LYS A 616 23.60 -0.77 29.30
N GLY A 617 24.50 -0.23 28.50
CA GLY A 617 25.86 -0.77 28.33
C GLY A 617 25.99 -1.88 27.31
N MET A 618 24.91 -2.31 26.68
CA MET A 618 24.94 -3.22 25.53
C MET A 618 25.69 -2.55 24.38
N ARG A 619 26.69 -3.23 23.81
CA ARG A 619 27.48 -2.70 22.69
C ARG A 619 27.13 -3.39 21.36
N SER A 620 26.53 -4.53 21.45
CA SER A 620 26.04 -5.25 20.27
C SER A 620 24.89 -6.18 20.64
N MET A 621 24.05 -6.44 19.66
CA MET A 621 22.96 -7.40 19.73
C MET A 621 22.87 -8.22 18.45
N MET A 622 22.23 -9.38 18.54
CA MET A 622 21.98 -10.24 17.40
C MET A 622 20.48 -10.28 17.13
N LEU A 623 20.09 -9.81 15.97
CA LEU A 623 18.70 -9.85 15.46
C LEU A 623 18.55 -10.95 14.42
N ASN A 624 17.32 -11.27 14.03
CA ASN A 624 16.99 -12.34 13.09
C ASN A 624 17.49 -13.72 13.52
N VAL A 625 17.33 -14.04 14.80
CA VAL A 625 17.69 -15.36 15.36
C VAL A 625 16.43 -16.14 15.65
N ALA A 626 16.23 -17.24 14.94
CA ALA A 626 15.08 -18.12 15.09
C ALA A 626 14.94 -18.64 16.54
N GLY A 627 13.69 -18.67 17.03
CA GLY A 627 13.38 -19.15 18.38
C GLY A 627 13.61 -18.14 19.50
N THR A 628 14.08 -16.92 19.22
CA THR A 628 14.12 -15.85 20.22
C THR A 628 12.70 -15.29 20.44
N LYS A 629 12.42 -14.79 21.67
CA LYS A 629 11.08 -14.31 22.04
C LYS A 629 10.53 -13.24 21.11
N ASN A 630 11.36 -12.41 20.56
CA ASN A 630 11.00 -11.24 19.75
C ASN A 630 11.31 -11.45 18.26
N TRP A 631 11.48 -12.69 17.85
CA TRP A 631 11.57 -13.09 16.45
C TRP A 631 10.19 -13.58 15.99
N THR A 632 9.55 -12.86 15.07
CA THR A 632 8.19 -13.15 14.63
C THR A 632 8.15 -13.81 13.26
N SER A 633 9.14 -13.53 12.42
CA SER A 633 9.28 -14.12 11.09
C SER A 633 10.73 -13.99 10.61
N PRO A 634 11.20 -14.93 9.78
CA PRO A 634 12.51 -14.80 9.15
C PRO A 634 12.54 -13.61 8.20
N LEU A 635 13.69 -12.95 8.11
CA LEU A 635 13.93 -11.99 7.05
C LEU A 635 14.15 -12.76 5.74
N VAL A 636 13.37 -12.41 4.74
CA VAL A 636 13.46 -12.99 3.39
C VAL A 636 14.33 -12.11 2.49
N GLU A 637 14.53 -12.50 1.25
CA GLU A 637 15.24 -11.68 0.27
C GLU A 637 14.57 -10.31 0.12
N GLY A 638 15.36 -9.23 0.22
CA GLY A 638 14.84 -7.85 0.15
C GLY A 638 15.76 -6.82 0.79
N PHE A 639 15.26 -5.59 0.85
CA PHE A 639 15.90 -4.45 1.47
C PHE A 639 15.30 -4.19 2.84
N TYR A 640 16.17 -3.86 3.80
CA TYR A 640 15.79 -3.67 5.19
C TYR A 640 16.52 -2.49 5.80
N PHE A 641 15.94 -1.95 6.86
CA PHE A 641 16.65 -1.03 7.75
C PHE A 641 16.56 -1.51 9.19
N VAL A 642 17.61 -1.17 9.95
CA VAL A 642 17.62 -1.29 11.40
C VAL A 642 17.61 0.10 12.00
N SER A 643 16.79 0.30 13.04
CA SER A 643 16.70 1.57 13.74
C SER A 643 16.66 1.41 15.26
N TYR A 644 17.04 2.47 15.93
CA TYR A 644 16.97 2.61 17.38
C TYR A 644 15.71 3.43 17.72
N PHE A 645 14.92 2.91 18.61
CA PHE A 645 13.66 3.49 19.04
C PHE A 645 13.70 3.84 20.52
N MET A 646 13.12 4.98 20.89
CA MET A 646 13.14 5.50 22.25
C MET A 646 11.85 5.22 23.01
N THR A 647 11.98 5.06 24.31
CA THR A 647 10.90 5.02 25.33
C THR A 647 9.75 4.04 25.08
N GLY A 648 10.02 2.95 24.38
CA GLY A 648 9.00 1.96 24.02
C GLY A 648 8.07 2.41 22.90
N GLY A 649 8.29 3.61 22.35
CA GLY A 649 7.57 4.15 21.20
C GLY A 649 8.33 3.90 19.89
N TYR A 650 7.89 4.59 18.83
CA TYR A 650 8.48 4.48 17.49
C TYR A 650 9.28 5.74 17.10
N VAL A 651 9.62 6.57 18.07
CA VAL A 651 10.45 7.76 17.82
C VAL A 651 11.86 7.32 17.46
N GLN A 652 12.30 7.69 16.26
CA GLN A 652 13.61 7.40 15.71
C GLN A 652 14.47 8.67 15.74
N PRO A 653 15.25 8.92 16.82
CA PRO A 653 16.04 10.15 16.94
C PRO A 653 17.29 10.14 16.05
N PHE A 654 17.63 8.99 15.49
CA PHE A 654 18.85 8.79 14.73
C PHE A 654 18.55 8.15 13.37
N PRO A 655 19.41 8.40 12.36
CA PRO A 655 19.24 7.81 11.04
C PRO A 655 19.26 6.28 11.09
N ALA A 656 18.31 5.66 10.42
CA ALA A 656 18.30 4.22 10.20
C ALA A 656 19.51 3.77 9.38
N LYS A 657 19.88 2.49 9.50
CA LYS A 657 20.93 1.86 8.69
C LYS A 657 20.34 0.81 7.79
N TYR A 658 20.50 1.01 6.51
CA TYR A 658 19.95 0.15 5.46
C TYR A 658 20.94 -0.96 5.11
N PHE A 659 20.40 -2.14 4.79
CA PHE A 659 21.16 -3.32 4.40
C PHE A 659 20.31 -4.23 3.51
N VAL A 660 20.94 -5.21 2.88
CA VAL A 660 20.34 -6.10 1.90
C VAL A 660 20.40 -7.54 2.38
N ILE A 661 19.35 -8.30 2.13
CA ILE A 661 19.32 -9.75 2.30
C ILE A 661 19.10 -10.40 0.95
N GLY A 662 19.97 -11.34 0.58
CA GLY A 662 19.89 -12.07 -0.68
C GLY A 662 20.26 -11.23 -1.89
N LYS A 663 19.55 -11.44 -2.99
CA LYS A 663 19.80 -10.82 -4.28
C LYS A 663 18.53 -10.21 -4.89
N PRO A 664 17.93 -9.22 -4.21
CA PRO A 664 16.64 -8.66 -4.62
C PRO A 664 16.69 -7.85 -5.90
N VAL A 665 17.88 -7.45 -6.37
CA VAL A 665 18.04 -6.59 -7.55
C VAL A 665 17.96 -7.41 -8.82
N THR A 666 17.17 -6.94 -9.77
CA THR A 666 17.11 -7.46 -11.13
C THR A 666 18.16 -6.74 -11.99
N LEU A 667 19.04 -7.50 -12.67
CA LEU A 667 20.01 -6.98 -13.62
C LEU A 667 19.84 -7.71 -14.95
N ALA A 668 19.64 -6.96 -16.02
CA ALA A 668 19.49 -7.49 -17.37
C ALA A 668 20.36 -6.68 -18.35
N SER A 669 20.72 -7.29 -19.46
CA SER A 669 21.36 -6.62 -20.58
C SER A 669 20.34 -6.41 -21.70
N GLU A 670 20.50 -5.32 -22.46
CA GLU A 670 19.66 -5.09 -23.64
C GLU A 670 19.93 -6.12 -24.75
N HIS A 671 21.16 -6.63 -24.82
CA HIS A 671 21.59 -7.62 -25.82
C HIS A 671 22.41 -8.73 -25.14
N ASP A 672 22.29 -9.94 -25.63
CA ASP A 672 23.12 -11.07 -25.19
C ASP A 672 24.58 -10.96 -25.66
N SER A 673 24.83 -10.20 -26.77
CA SER A 673 26.16 -9.93 -27.28
C SER A 673 26.29 -8.51 -27.81
N TYR A 674 27.51 -7.97 -27.71
CA TYR A 674 27.92 -6.63 -28.17
C TYR A 674 29.13 -6.74 -29.07
N GLY A 675 29.24 -5.79 -29.99
CA GLY A 675 30.42 -5.65 -30.83
C GLY A 675 31.65 -5.19 -30.03
N LYS A 676 32.84 -5.40 -30.56
CA LYS A 676 34.07 -4.83 -30.03
C LYS A 676 33.90 -3.30 -29.99
N ASP A 677 34.27 -2.69 -28.90
CA ASP A 677 34.15 -1.25 -28.64
C ASP A 677 32.71 -0.72 -28.52
N GLU A 678 31.69 -1.57 -28.55
CA GLU A 678 30.30 -1.21 -28.26
C GLU A 678 30.09 -1.20 -26.78
N PRO A 679 29.51 -0.13 -26.19
CA PRO A 679 29.19 -0.08 -24.76
C PRO A 679 28.16 -1.12 -24.39
N VAL A 680 28.43 -1.89 -23.35
CA VAL A 680 27.45 -2.85 -22.79
C VAL A 680 26.35 -2.06 -22.03
N GLN A 681 25.11 -2.22 -22.46
CA GLN A 681 23.95 -1.59 -21.87
C GLN A 681 23.32 -2.55 -20.86
N LEU A 682 23.36 -2.18 -19.59
CA LEU A 682 22.75 -2.94 -18.51
C LEU A 682 21.59 -2.15 -17.89
N VAL A 683 20.48 -2.82 -17.63
CA VAL A 683 19.32 -2.25 -16.96
C VAL A 683 19.20 -2.92 -15.59
N PHE A 684 19.17 -2.12 -14.55
CA PHE A 684 18.90 -2.60 -13.21
C PHE A 684 17.53 -2.11 -12.74
N ARG A 685 16.85 -2.92 -11.88
CA ARG A 685 15.56 -2.63 -11.30
C ARG A 685 15.47 -3.20 -9.89
N ASP A 686 14.41 -2.85 -9.19
CA ASP A 686 14.08 -3.34 -7.85
C ASP A 686 15.12 -2.98 -6.79
N MET A 687 15.88 -1.89 -6.97
CA MET A 687 16.83 -1.38 -5.97
C MET A 687 16.14 -0.47 -4.97
N ASP A 688 16.68 -0.39 -3.76
CA ASP A 688 16.25 0.58 -2.75
C ASP A 688 17.07 1.88 -2.86
N GLU A 689 16.40 3.03 -2.74
CA GLU A 689 17.01 4.36 -2.90
C GLU A 689 18.03 4.71 -1.80
N HIS A 690 18.01 4.01 -0.67
CA HIS A 690 18.95 4.21 0.44
C HIS A 690 20.23 3.36 0.31
N ILE A 691 20.35 2.58 -0.75
CA ILE A 691 21.47 1.68 -0.98
C ILE A 691 22.28 2.14 -2.20
N ASP A 692 23.48 2.65 -1.96
CA ASP A 692 24.46 2.85 -3.01
C ASP A 692 25.07 1.51 -3.41
N ALA A 693 25.12 1.25 -4.71
CA ALA A 693 25.64 0.01 -5.28
C ALA A 693 26.59 0.28 -6.45
N THR A 694 27.33 -0.74 -6.82
CA THR A 694 28.23 -0.69 -7.97
C THR A 694 27.98 -1.90 -8.87
N VAL A 695 28.07 -1.70 -10.17
CA VAL A 695 28.13 -2.80 -11.12
C VAL A 695 29.54 -3.37 -11.13
N HIS A 696 29.64 -4.68 -10.96
CA HIS A 696 30.89 -5.43 -11.06
C HIS A 696 30.76 -6.46 -12.17
N TYR A 697 31.91 -6.93 -12.68
CA TYR A 697 31.94 -8.01 -13.64
C TYR A 697 32.99 -9.08 -13.31
N GLN A 698 32.77 -10.26 -13.84
CA GLN A 698 33.74 -11.36 -13.96
C GLN A 698 33.96 -11.66 -15.43
N THR A 699 35.15 -12.12 -15.79
CA THR A 699 35.46 -12.46 -17.17
C THR A 699 36.03 -13.87 -17.29
N GLY A 700 35.49 -14.65 -18.23
CA GLY A 700 35.93 -16.04 -18.49
C GLY A 700 35.87 -16.92 -17.27
N THR A 701 36.98 -17.47 -16.81
CA THR A 701 37.10 -18.34 -15.63
C THR A 701 37.56 -17.57 -14.39
N ASP A 702 37.84 -16.26 -14.51
CA ASP A 702 38.19 -15.43 -13.36
C ASP A 702 36.94 -15.17 -12.50
N VAL A 703 37.00 -15.59 -11.24
CA VAL A 703 35.93 -15.38 -10.27
C VAL A 703 36.06 -14.07 -9.49
N THR A 704 37.10 -13.29 -9.79
CA THR A 704 37.32 -11.98 -9.18
C THR A 704 36.26 -11.00 -9.66
N LEU A 705 35.64 -10.26 -8.74
CA LEU A 705 34.72 -9.19 -9.07
C LEU A 705 35.49 -7.89 -9.32
N HIS A 706 35.47 -7.42 -10.56
CA HIS A 706 36.05 -6.15 -10.96
C HIS A 706 34.98 -5.07 -10.95
N GLU A 707 35.23 -4.00 -10.22
CA GLU A 707 34.31 -2.85 -10.18
C GLU A 707 34.29 -2.14 -11.54
N ALA A 708 33.08 -1.85 -12.03
CA ALA A 708 32.87 -1.17 -13.30
C ALA A 708 32.30 0.23 -13.11
N LYS A 709 31.15 0.36 -12.48
CA LYS A 709 30.44 1.64 -12.38
C LYS A 709 29.49 1.71 -11.20
N ALA A 710 29.48 2.84 -10.51
CA ALA A 710 28.52 3.15 -9.46
C ALA A 710 27.12 3.38 -10.05
N ILE A 711 26.10 2.93 -9.35
CA ILE A 711 24.69 3.12 -9.66
C ILE A 711 23.93 3.55 -8.41
N SER A 712 22.83 4.29 -8.61
CA SER A 712 21.95 4.75 -7.55
C SER A 712 20.52 4.86 -8.08
N GLY A 713 19.54 4.95 -7.19
CA GLY A 713 18.12 5.00 -7.52
C GLY A 713 17.49 3.61 -7.62
N LYS A 714 16.18 3.56 -7.78
CA LYS A 714 15.41 2.32 -7.76
C LYS A 714 15.57 1.48 -9.02
N GLU A 715 15.75 2.14 -10.15
CA GLU A 715 15.98 1.52 -11.44
C GLU A 715 16.78 2.46 -12.34
N GLY A 716 17.40 1.94 -13.36
CA GLY A 716 18.14 2.73 -14.33
C GLY A 716 18.89 1.91 -15.36
N THR A 717 19.55 2.62 -16.26
CA THR A 717 20.43 2.04 -17.27
C THR A 717 21.86 2.47 -17.00
N VAL A 718 22.79 1.53 -17.14
CA VAL A 718 24.22 1.81 -16.98
C VAL A 718 24.98 1.29 -18.20
N GLN A 719 25.88 2.12 -18.71
CA GLN A 719 26.77 1.77 -19.82
C GLN A 719 28.16 1.43 -19.29
N ILE A 720 28.69 0.28 -19.72
CA ILE A 720 30.06 -0.15 -19.43
C ILE A 720 30.85 -0.16 -20.71
N GLU A 721 31.94 0.61 -20.75
CA GLU A 721 32.78 0.81 -21.90
C GLU A 721 34.18 0.16 -21.72
N GLY A 722 34.90 -0.02 -22.80
CA GLY A 722 36.30 -0.40 -22.79
C GLY A 722 36.61 -1.84 -22.40
N LEU A 723 35.60 -2.71 -22.39
CA LEU A 723 35.81 -4.13 -22.10
C LEU A 723 36.37 -4.88 -23.31
N PRO A 724 37.43 -5.71 -23.15
CA PRO A 724 37.95 -6.59 -24.20
C PRO A 724 36.93 -7.63 -24.68
N ALA A 725 37.19 -8.23 -25.83
CA ALA A 725 36.42 -9.37 -26.29
C ALA A 725 36.47 -10.53 -25.27
N GLY A 726 35.33 -11.14 -24.98
CA GLY A 726 35.24 -12.21 -23.98
C GLY A 726 33.83 -12.43 -23.49
N ASP A 727 33.69 -13.45 -22.63
CA ASP A 727 32.44 -13.72 -21.93
C ASP A 727 32.45 -13.06 -20.54
N TYR A 728 31.42 -12.30 -20.24
CA TYR A 728 31.27 -11.53 -19.01
C TYR A 728 30.05 -11.95 -18.21
N LYS A 729 30.19 -11.86 -16.91
CA LYS A 729 29.06 -11.93 -15.98
C LYS A 729 29.01 -10.66 -15.15
N PHE A 730 27.96 -9.90 -15.28
CA PHE A 730 27.75 -8.67 -14.52
C PHE A 730 26.88 -8.93 -13.29
N PHE A 731 27.14 -8.15 -12.25
CA PHE A 731 26.43 -8.19 -10.98
C PHE A 731 26.23 -6.78 -10.45
N VAL A 732 25.13 -6.52 -9.80
CA VAL A 732 25.02 -5.38 -8.89
C VAL A 732 25.56 -5.80 -7.54
N CYS A 733 26.47 -5.02 -6.98
CA CYS A 733 27.15 -5.33 -5.73
C CYS A 733 27.05 -4.15 -4.73
N VAL A 734 27.00 -4.52 -3.45
CA VAL A 734 27.18 -3.61 -2.31
C VAL A 734 28.40 -4.10 -1.52
N ASP A 735 29.38 -3.24 -1.29
CA ASP A 735 30.64 -3.58 -0.63
C ASP A 735 31.32 -4.83 -1.27
N GLY A 736 31.23 -4.94 -2.59
CA GLY A 736 31.78 -6.07 -3.35
C GLY A 736 31.02 -7.38 -3.24
N LYS A 737 29.89 -7.44 -2.53
CA LYS A 737 29.03 -8.63 -2.44
C LYS A 737 27.84 -8.50 -3.40
N PRO A 738 27.57 -9.49 -4.26
CA PRO A 738 26.46 -9.45 -5.20
C PRO A 738 25.10 -9.41 -4.54
N ILE A 739 24.26 -8.49 -5.00
CA ILE A 739 22.85 -8.34 -4.62
C ILE A 739 21.92 -8.53 -5.81
N SER A 740 22.45 -9.01 -6.93
CA SER A 740 21.69 -9.48 -8.09
C SER A 740 22.14 -10.87 -8.51
N GLN A 741 21.35 -11.51 -9.35
CA GLN A 741 21.82 -12.66 -10.11
C GLN A 741 22.84 -12.21 -11.16
N ALA A 742 23.59 -13.17 -11.73
CA ALA A 742 24.52 -12.88 -12.81
C ALA A 742 23.77 -12.55 -14.11
N CYS A 743 24.12 -11.43 -14.74
CA CYS A 743 23.73 -11.10 -16.10
C CYS A 743 24.88 -11.46 -17.03
N SER A 744 24.70 -12.45 -17.92
CA SER A 744 25.74 -12.93 -18.83
C SER A 744 25.69 -12.17 -20.15
N VAL A 745 26.85 -11.70 -20.59
CA VAL A 745 26.99 -10.93 -21.83
C VAL A 745 28.26 -11.39 -22.54
N LYS A 746 28.22 -11.46 -23.87
CA LYS A 746 29.40 -11.76 -24.72
C LYS A 746 29.84 -10.50 -25.47
N ILE A 747 31.14 -10.21 -25.46
CA ILE A 747 31.72 -9.17 -26.31
C ILE A 747 32.48 -9.87 -27.41
N GLU A 748 32.04 -9.65 -28.65
CA GLU A 748 32.63 -10.30 -29.85
C GLU A 748 34.02 -9.69 -30.13
N GLY A 749 34.97 -10.56 -30.44
CA GLY A 749 36.28 -10.15 -30.95
C GLY A 749 36.19 -9.70 -32.43
N ASN A 750 37.19 -8.97 -32.89
CA ASN A 750 37.35 -8.79 -34.34
C ASN A 750 37.49 -10.18 -34.94
N GLY A 751 36.45 -10.70 -35.55
CA GLY A 751 36.58 -11.85 -36.41
C GLY A 751 37.69 -11.48 -37.38
N THR A 752 38.76 -12.30 -37.46
CA THR A 752 39.72 -12.23 -38.53
C THR A 752 38.93 -12.37 -39.82
N ALA A 753 38.68 -11.22 -40.47
CA ALA A 753 38.17 -11.23 -41.82
C ALA A 753 39.14 -12.04 -42.64
N VAL A 754 38.79 -13.22 -43.09
CA VAL A 754 39.44 -13.91 -44.16
C VAL A 754 39.20 -13.03 -45.39
N SER A 755 40.14 -12.14 -45.62
CA SER A 755 40.20 -11.40 -46.88
C SER A 755 40.43 -12.42 -48.01
N GLY A 756 39.42 -12.65 -48.78
CA GLY A 756 39.57 -13.45 -49.97
C GLY A 756 38.21 -13.88 -50.54
N VAL A 757 37.77 -13.04 -51.42
CA VAL A 757 37.09 -13.24 -52.70
C VAL A 757 36.02 -12.17 -52.86
N GLU A 758 36.40 -11.12 -53.62
CA GLU A 758 35.46 -10.28 -54.34
C GLU A 758 34.68 -11.14 -55.34
N GLY A 759 33.45 -11.39 -55.06
CA GLY A 759 32.47 -11.95 -55.96
C GLY A 759 31.18 -11.19 -55.83
N ASN A 760 30.94 -10.27 -56.77
CA ASN A 760 29.66 -9.62 -56.99
C ASN A 760 28.53 -10.65 -57.03
N ARG A 761 27.80 -10.84 -55.94
CA ARG A 761 26.45 -11.44 -55.92
C ARG A 761 25.53 -10.51 -55.16
N PRO A 762 24.30 -10.27 -55.66
CA PRO A 762 23.31 -9.52 -54.90
C PRO A 762 23.03 -10.28 -53.59
N ALA A 763 23.03 -9.54 -52.49
CA ALA A 763 22.75 -10.08 -51.17
C ALA A 763 21.34 -10.69 -51.17
N ASP A 764 21.28 -12.02 -51.10
CA ASP A 764 20.04 -12.76 -50.85
C ASP A 764 19.63 -12.49 -49.40
N HIS A 765 18.70 -11.54 -49.22
CA HIS A 765 18.14 -11.27 -47.90
C HIS A 765 17.26 -12.44 -47.47
N VAL A 766 17.78 -13.28 -46.61
CA VAL A 766 16.97 -14.32 -45.96
C VAL A 766 16.33 -13.72 -44.69
N VAL A 767 15.02 -13.76 -44.65
CA VAL A 767 14.22 -13.34 -43.51
C VAL A 767 13.90 -14.54 -42.64
N TYR A 768 14.17 -14.46 -41.37
CA TYR A 768 13.94 -15.54 -40.40
C TYR A 768 12.74 -15.22 -39.49
N ARG A 769 12.00 -16.27 -39.08
CA ARG A 769 11.04 -16.18 -37.97
C ARG A 769 11.81 -16.15 -36.65
N THR A 770 11.13 -15.74 -35.61
CA THR A 770 11.71 -15.69 -34.26
C THR A 770 12.11 -17.05 -33.67
N ASP A 771 11.67 -18.16 -34.29
CA ASP A 771 12.07 -19.52 -33.96
C ASP A 771 13.33 -20.01 -34.74
N GLY A 772 13.97 -19.11 -35.51
CA GLY A 772 15.16 -19.41 -36.30
C GLY A 772 14.88 -20.05 -37.64
N THR A 773 13.62 -20.31 -38.02
CA THR A 773 13.30 -20.87 -39.36
C THR A 773 13.24 -19.77 -40.41
N ALA A 774 13.72 -20.08 -41.64
CA ALA A 774 13.66 -19.14 -42.77
C ALA A 774 12.21 -18.89 -43.18
N ALA A 775 11.79 -17.62 -43.21
CA ALA A 775 10.46 -17.21 -43.60
C ALA A 775 10.30 -16.86 -45.07
N GLY A 776 11.40 -16.56 -45.74
CA GLY A 776 11.41 -16.19 -47.15
C GLY A 776 12.64 -15.35 -47.56
N ARG A 777 12.68 -14.93 -48.82
CA ARG A 777 13.74 -14.11 -49.41
C ARG A 777 13.28 -12.70 -49.82
N SER A 778 12.05 -12.34 -49.56
CA SER A 778 11.46 -11.04 -49.89
C SER A 778 10.58 -10.56 -48.75
N GLU A 779 10.80 -9.32 -48.33
CA GLU A 779 10.05 -8.64 -47.27
C GLU A 779 8.59 -8.35 -47.66
N ASP A 780 8.31 -8.22 -48.96
CA ASP A 780 7.02 -7.80 -49.51
C ASP A 780 5.95 -8.91 -49.52
N ARG A 781 6.34 -10.15 -49.13
CA ARG A 781 5.45 -11.32 -49.12
C ARG A 781 5.29 -11.95 -47.76
N LEU A 782 5.64 -11.22 -46.70
CA LEU A 782 5.54 -11.69 -45.35
C LEU A 782 4.14 -11.40 -44.79
N GLU A 783 3.53 -12.38 -44.17
CA GLU A 783 2.31 -12.18 -43.38
C GLU A 783 2.62 -11.34 -42.13
N HIS A 784 1.62 -10.66 -41.60
CA HIS A 784 1.81 -9.90 -40.37
C HIS A 784 2.45 -10.75 -39.27
N GLY A 785 3.59 -10.31 -38.73
CA GLY A 785 4.34 -11.04 -37.71
C GLY A 785 5.70 -10.40 -37.38
N ILE A 786 6.36 -10.94 -36.37
CA ILE A 786 7.71 -10.50 -35.98
C ILE A 786 8.75 -11.38 -36.67
N TYR A 787 9.68 -10.75 -37.38
CA TYR A 787 10.73 -11.38 -38.18
C TYR A 787 12.11 -10.86 -37.78
N ILE A 788 13.13 -11.64 -38.09
CA ILE A 788 14.54 -11.20 -37.98
C ILE A 788 15.05 -10.90 -39.40
N ILE A 789 15.29 -9.64 -39.70
CA ILE A 789 15.78 -9.13 -40.96
C ILE A 789 17.10 -8.45 -40.70
N ASN A 790 18.18 -8.93 -41.32
CA ASN A 790 19.53 -8.41 -41.12
C ASN A 790 19.94 -8.33 -39.63
N GLY A 791 19.56 -9.36 -38.86
CA GLY A 791 19.86 -9.44 -37.43
C GLY A 791 18.98 -8.55 -36.51
N LYS A 792 18.01 -7.80 -37.07
CA LYS A 792 17.09 -6.96 -36.28
C LYS A 792 15.68 -7.53 -36.27
N LYS A 793 15.00 -7.46 -35.11
CA LYS A 793 13.58 -7.77 -35.02
C LYS A 793 12.77 -6.68 -35.71
N VAL A 794 11.96 -7.05 -36.68
CA VAL A 794 11.09 -6.17 -37.45
C VAL A 794 9.66 -6.71 -37.36
N LEU A 795 8.71 -5.87 -37.05
CA LEU A 795 7.28 -6.14 -37.13
C LEU A 795 6.80 -5.80 -38.54
N LYS A 796 6.23 -6.77 -39.25
CA LYS A 796 5.60 -6.59 -40.57
C LYS A 796 4.08 -6.78 -40.50
#